data_639f74c72ea95037ca26708ceee43eaa
#
_entry.id   639f74c72ea95037ca26708ceee43eaa
#
_cell.length_a   1.000
_cell.length_b   1.000
_cell.length_c   1.000
_cell.angle_alpha   90.00
_cell.angle_beta   90.00
_cell.angle_gamma   90.00
#
_symmetry.space_group_name_H-M   'P 1'
#
loop_
_entity.id
_entity.type
_entity.pdbx_description
1 polymer ?
#
loop_
_entity_poly.entity_id
_entity_poly.type
_entity_poly.pdbx_seq_one_letter_code
_entity_poly.pdbx_strand_id
1 'polypeptide(L)'
;MAKKQTPMMEQYLDIKSRYSEELLFFRLGDFYELFNDDALIASRELNITLTGRPTGDEERTPMCGVPFHAAESYIETLVKKGYKVAICEQLEDPKAVKGIVKRDVIKVITPGTVMTENGNDARSNNFLSLFYMVKDAWILVFSDVSTGEVIWHRITDCEKRSDMFDALSMYRPSEIILPEGTILPQDIKDFIDNQFSNIVLSPFSTYHTQREVAEKAVTHFGNLGLMEEDVWEALGYMLLYLEDIIKSEISHINYVHQLSVGNRLILDTSSLRHLEITHNLRDGGQKGTLLDVLDRTLTPMGARLLKQWLESPLTDVNQIQRRQAAVAELITRGAERSHIRSLLDCIYDFERIVGRVETGSVSPRDLTALRESLAVLPDIKNVLSTCASLSLTSINDRIQDHKDIYDLLRRAIADQPALTLKEGRVIKDGFNPDLDELRSLATNSEQWLAKMEADIKEATGLSKIKTGYNKVFGYYFEVSHSKSEQVPDYFIRKQTLANAERYITPELKEFEIKILSAKDKIIALEHELYQQLRNDIKLVIKDVQETARALAELDVLGSLALVGYEEHYICPTIVMNGQINIRDGRHPVIEKFLKREVFVPNDIVLNHDDEEFLLITGPNMAGKSTYMRQAAILMIMAQIGSFIPAREASISPVDRIFTRVGASDDISTGQSTFMVEMKAVAYILENATHNSLIILDEIGRGTSTFDGLSIAQAVVEHICKHIHGKTLFATHYHELICLEESYSKLKNYTVAVKEKGKDVAFLRRIIKGGADRSYGIHVARVAGLPNSVLKRAEVILESLEDQSHDASDLNNRVMGGQSTNVVKPAVKQVSDSPLGNLFTHSVLDSLLEVDVMSMTPIEALNKLYELQEEARKGGGK
;
A
#
# COMPACT_ATOMS: atom_id res chain seq x y z
N MET A 1 50.86 9.14 -13.29
CA MET A 1 50.54 10.54 -12.91
C MET A 1 49.08 10.55 -12.53
N ALA A 2 48.73 10.97 -11.31
CA ALA A 2 47.33 11.05 -10.87
C ALA A 2 46.61 12.06 -11.76
N LYS A 3 45.48 11.67 -12.34
CA LYS A 3 44.62 12.54 -13.17
C LYS A 3 44.23 13.75 -12.33
N LYS A 4 44.45 14.95 -12.83
CA LYS A 4 44.07 16.20 -12.18
C LYS A 4 42.55 16.41 -12.35
N GLN A 5 41.77 15.94 -11.41
CA GLN A 5 40.31 16.13 -11.37
C GLN A 5 40.01 17.60 -11.08
N THR A 6 38.84 18.08 -11.55
CA THR A 6 38.38 19.41 -11.15
C THR A 6 38.02 19.41 -9.69
N PRO A 7 38.25 20.48 -8.92
CA PRO A 7 37.96 20.53 -7.49
C PRO A 7 36.48 20.23 -7.16
N MET A 8 35.55 20.51 -8.08
CA MET A 8 34.13 20.15 -7.95
C MET A 8 33.94 18.62 -8.04
N MET A 9 34.65 17.94 -8.94
CA MET A 9 34.57 16.49 -9.08
C MET A 9 35.26 15.77 -7.91
N GLU A 10 36.31 16.35 -7.33
CA GLU A 10 36.90 15.85 -6.08
C GLU A 10 35.90 15.90 -4.94
N GLN A 11 35.16 17.01 -4.78
CA GLN A 11 34.08 17.12 -3.78
C GLN A 11 32.94 16.12 -4.03
N TYR A 12 32.54 15.91 -5.32
CA TYR A 12 31.54 14.92 -5.68
C TYR A 12 31.98 13.50 -5.29
N LEU A 13 33.21 13.10 -5.63
CA LEU A 13 33.73 11.77 -5.35
C LEU A 13 33.91 11.51 -3.85
N ASP A 14 34.34 12.52 -3.09
CA ASP A 14 34.42 12.44 -1.63
C ASP A 14 33.03 12.15 -1.02
N ILE A 15 32.01 12.91 -1.43
CA ILE A 15 30.63 12.70 -0.96
C ILE A 15 30.13 11.33 -1.43
N LYS A 16 30.31 10.97 -2.71
CA LYS A 16 29.86 9.67 -3.26
C LYS A 16 30.50 8.48 -2.55
N SER A 17 31.75 8.61 -2.10
CA SER A 17 32.41 7.53 -1.34
C SER A 17 31.75 7.22 0.00
N ARG A 18 31.07 8.20 0.60
CA ARG A 18 30.29 8.05 1.84
C ARG A 18 28.87 7.51 1.60
N TYR A 19 28.36 7.70 0.37
CA TYR A 19 27.01 7.30 -0.07
C TYR A 19 27.11 6.45 -1.34
N SER A 20 27.83 5.32 -1.23
CA SER A 20 28.19 4.47 -2.38
C SER A 20 26.99 3.76 -2.99
N GLU A 21 25.99 3.40 -2.19
CA GLU A 21 24.79 2.65 -2.61
C GLU A 21 23.66 3.56 -3.08
N GLU A 22 23.65 4.84 -2.68
CA GLU A 22 22.62 5.79 -2.98
C GLU A 22 22.91 6.51 -4.31
N LEU A 23 21.87 6.81 -5.08
CA LEU A 23 21.98 7.71 -6.25
C LEU A 23 22.19 9.15 -5.74
N LEU A 24 23.32 9.76 -6.04
CA LEU A 24 23.69 11.08 -5.52
C LEU A 24 23.17 12.21 -6.41
N PHE A 25 22.14 12.89 -5.94
CA PHE A 25 21.58 14.10 -6.54
C PHE A 25 22.41 15.31 -6.10
N PHE A 26 23.41 15.66 -6.89
CA PHE A 26 24.40 16.69 -6.55
C PHE A 26 23.99 18.04 -7.07
N ARG A 27 23.76 19.04 -6.21
CA ARG A 27 23.27 20.36 -6.57
C ARG A 27 24.33 21.18 -7.31
N LEU A 28 24.03 21.58 -8.54
CA LEU A 28 24.82 22.48 -9.36
C LEU A 28 23.94 23.58 -9.99
N GLY A 29 23.96 24.76 -9.39
CA GLY A 29 23.06 25.86 -9.80
C GLY A 29 21.58 25.47 -9.67
N ASP A 30 20.84 25.53 -10.78
CA ASP A 30 19.41 25.23 -10.82
C ASP A 30 19.08 23.76 -11.11
N PHE A 31 20.12 22.88 -11.12
CA PHE A 31 19.94 21.45 -11.39
C PHE A 31 20.51 20.59 -10.27
N TYR A 32 19.93 19.39 -10.12
CA TYR A 32 20.63 18.25 -9.55
C TYR A 32 21.24 17.48 -10.70
N GLU A 33 22.56 17.31 -10.66
CA GLU A 33 23.33 16.54 -11.65
C GLU A 33 23.78 15.23 -11.02
N LEU A 34 23.69 14.15 -11.79
CA LEU A 34 24.19 12.83 -11.45
C LEU A 34 25.35 12.49 -12.40
N PHE A 35 26.36 11.76 -11.91
CA PHE A 35 27.56 11.42 -12.68
C PHE A 35 27.84 9.92 -12.65
N ASN A 36 28.64 9.44 -13.58
CA ASN A 36 29.09 8.06 -13.70
C ASN A 36 27.93 7.05 -13.74
N ASP A 37 28.00 5.99 -12.93
CA ASP A 37 26.99 4.93 -12.87
C ASP A 37 25.62 5.46 -12.43
N ASP A 38 25.59 6.43 -11.51
CA ASP A 38 24.34 7.07 -11.08
C ASP A 38 23.61 7.74 -12.27
N ALA A 39 24.38 8.36 -13.18
CA ALA A 39 23.80 8.97 -14.37
C ALA A 39 23.26 7.93 -15.37
N LEU A 40 23.93 6.79 -15.51
CA LEU A 40 23.47 5.70 -16.38
C LEU A 40 22.17 5.10 -15.86
N ILE A 41 22.11 4.82 -14.55
CA ILE A 41 20.92 4.29 -13.88
C ILE A 41 19.77 5.30 -14.00
N ALA A 42 19.98 6.53 -13.55
CA ALA A 42 18.91 7.54 -13.54
C ALA A 42 18.40 7.87 -14.95
N SER A 43 19.28 7.95 -15.96
CA SER A 43 18.87 8.18 -17.35
C SER A 43 17.96 7.07 -17.87
N ARG A 44 18.28 5.82 -17.58
CA ARG A 44 17.49 4.65 -17.98
C ARG A 44 16.15 4.62 -17.24
N GLU A 45 16.17 4.73 -15.93
CA GLU A 45 14.98 4.56 -15.09
C GLU A 45 13.98 5.71 -15.20
N LEU A 46 14.48 6.93 -15.44
CA LEU A 46 13.65 8.15 -15.57
C LEU A 46 13.36 8.52 -17.03
N ASN A 47 13.97 7.80 -17.99
CA ASN A 47 13.88 8.11 -19.42
C ASN A 47 14.29 9.56 -19.76
N ILE A 48 15.38 10.05 -19.12
CA ILE A 48 15.96 11.38 -19.36
C ILE A 48 17.25 11.29 -20.18
N THR A 49 17.61 12.38 -20.82
CA THR A 49 18.76 12.43 -21.72
C THR A 49 20.08 12.24 -20.97
N LEU A 50 20.85 11.23 -21.37
CA LEU A 50 22.23 11.06 -20.93
C LEU A 50 23.14 11.97 -21.74
N THR A 51 23.94 12.77 -21.06
CA THR A 51 24.94 13.68 -21.66
C THR A 51 26.34 13.33 -21.13
N GLY A 52 27.36 14.11 -21.51
CA GLY A 52 28.72 13.94 -21.02
C GLY A 52 29.37 15.27 -20.71
N ARG A 53 30.00 15.37 -19.53
CA ARG A 53 30.77 16.54 -19.12
C ARG A 53 32.24 16.33 -19.40
N PRO A 54 32.96 17.28 -20.03
CA PRO A 54 34.40 17.17 -20.21
C PRO A 54 35.09 17.36 -18.85
N THR A 55 35.88 16.39 -18.43
CA THR A 55 36.62 16.37 -17.14
C THR A 55 38.12 16.52 -17.30
N GLY A 56 38.59 17.08 -18.41
CA GLY A 56 40.02 17.38 -18.63
C GLY A 56 40.77 16.39 -19.52
N ASP A 57 40.20 15.25 -19.87
CA ASP A 57 40.71 14.27 -20.83
C ASP A 57 39.68 14.03 -21.95
N GLU A 58 40.06 13.33 -23.05
CA GLU A 58 39.23 13.07 -24.22
C GLU A 58 37.96 12.28 -23.94
N GLU A 59 37.87 11.55 -22.83
CA GLU A 59 36.64 10.86 -22.38
C GLU A 59 35.72 11.77 -21.56
N ARG A 60 34.47 11.89 -22.02
CA ARG A 60 33.42 12.61 -21.29
C ARG A 60 32.83 11.75 -20.18
N THR A 61 32.80 12.25 -18.93
CA THR A 61 32.11 11.60 -17.83
C THR A 61 30.61 11.59 -18.09
N PRO A 62 29.95 10.39 -18.05
CA PRO A 62 28.49 10.32 -18.18
C PRO A 62 27.80 11.22 -17.14
N MET A 63 26.79 11.97 -17.58
CA MET A 63 26.06 12.91 -16.76
C MET A 63 24.61 12.99 -17.22
N CYS A 64 23.68 13.06 -16.27
CA CYS A 64 22.32 13.49 -16.50
C CYS A 64 21.92 14.49 -15.41
N GLY A 65 20.82 15.21 -15.60
CA GLY A 65 20.39 16.18 -14.61
C GLY A 65 18.91 16.49 -14.71
N VAL A 66 18.33 16.88 -13.57
CA VAL A 66 16.94 17.31 -13.44
C VAL A 66 16.86 18.68 -12.79
N PRO A 67 15.91 19.56 -13.19
CA PRO A 67 15.73 20.83 -12.52
C PRO A 67 15.37 20.62 -11.05
N PHE A 68 15.99 21.37 -10.13
CA PHE A 68 15.80 21.17 -8.70
C PHE A 68 14.35 21.34 -8.24
N HIS A 69 13.59 22.24 -8.88
CA HIS A 69 12.20 22.50 -8.56
C HIS A 69 11.24 21.38 -9.03
N ALA A 70 11.70 20.48 -9.91
CA ALA A 70 10.94 19.33 -10.39
C ALA A 70 11.53 18.01 -9.89
N ALA A 71 12.58 18.02 -9.07
CA ALA A 71 13.31 16.83 -8.66
C ALA A 71 12.47 15.82 -7.88
N GLU A 72 11.49 16.27 -7.10
CA GLU A 72 10.68 15.44 -6.23
C GLU A 72 9.97 14.31 -6.98
N SER A 73 9.33 14.60 -8.11
CA SER A 73 8.65 13.57 -8.93
C SER A 73 9.62 12.54 -9.52
N TYR A 74 10.83 12.96 -9.88
CA TYR A 74 11.87 12.06 -10.37
C TYR A 74 12.43 11.18 -9.25
N ILE A 75 12.63 11.74 -8.07
CA ILE A 75 13.08 11.03 -6.87
C ILE A 75 12.04 9.99 -6.47
N GLU A 76 10.76 10.35 -6.40
CA GLU A 76 9.67 9.41 -6.12
C GLU A 76 9.67 8.23 -7.10
N THR A 77 9.89 8.49 -8.39
CA THR A 77 9.94 7.45 -9.42
C THR A 77 11.09 6.46 -9.18
N LEU A 78 12.27 6.94 -8.81
CA LEU A 78 13.43 6.10 -8.50
C LEU A 78 13.20 5.29 -7.22
N VAL A 79 12.70 5.95 -6.19
CA VAL A 79 12.47 5.31 -4.88
C VAL A 79 11.38 4.24 -4.98
N LYS A 80 10.31 4.45 -5.73
CA LYS A 80 9.29 3.42 -6.03
C LYS A 80 9.86 2.20 -6.77
N LYS A 81 10.98 2.35 -7.46
CA LYS A 81 11.71 1.25 -8.11
C LYS A 81 12.76 0.61 -7.19
N GLY A 82 12.82 1.01 -5.91
CA GLY A 82 13.72 0.44 -4.91
C GLY A 82 15.08 1.12 -4.78
N TYR A 83 15.33 2.22 -5.50
CA TYR A 83 16.60 2.96 -5.36
C TYR A 83 16.56 3.90 -4.14
N LYS A 84 17.71 4.04 -3.46
CA LYS A 84 17.93 5.06 -2.44
C LYS A 84 18.53 6.30 -3.09
N VAL A 85 18.13 7.50 -2.65
CA VAL A 85 18.54 8.77 -3.24
C VAL A 85 19.12 9.69 -2.16
N ALA A 86 20.38 10.10 -2.30
CA ALA A 86 21.04 11.07 -1.43
C ALA A 86 20.93 12.48 -2.04
N ILE A 87 20.33 13.42 -1.30
CA ILE A 87 20.16 14.80 -1.70
C ILE A 87 21.33 15.63 -1.19
N CYS A 88 22.17 16.11 -2.09
CA CYS A 88 23.31 16.94 -1.78
C CYS A 88 23.05 18.40 -2.15
N GLU A 89 23.03 19.28 -1.15
CA GLU A 89 22.75 20.72 -1.29
C GLU A 89 23.98 21.58 -1.05
N GLN A 90 23.89 22.82 -1.53
CA GLN A 90 24.90 23.87 -1.27
C GLN A 90 24.64 24.44 0.13
N LEU A 91 25.65 24.35 1.01
CA LEU A 91 25.57 24.83 2.40
C LEU A 91 25.94 26.31 2.54
N GLU A 92 26.47 26.93 1.47
CA GLU A 92 26.95 28.31 1.45
C GLU A 92 26.34 29.08 0.28
N ASP A 93 26.15 30.39 0.44
CA ASP A 93 25.66 31.23 -0.65
C ASP A 93 26.77 31.39 -1.74
N PRO A 94 26.50 30.97 -2.99
CA PRO A 94 27.46 31.08 -4.08
C PRO A 94 27.95 32.52 -4.34
N LYS A 95 27.19 33.56 -3.93
CA LYS A 95 27.55 34.97 -4.07
C LYS A 95 28.48 35.44 -2.98
N ALA A 96 28.56 34.75 -1.83
CA ALA A 96 29.34 35.16 -0.67
C ALA A 96 30.74 34.54 -0.64
N VAL A 97 30.95 33.44 -1.36
CA VAL A 97 32.19 32.63 -1.29
C VAL A 97 33.08 32.86 -2.53
N LYS A 98 34.36 33.18 -2.31
CA LYS A 98 35.39 33.16 -3.37
C LYS A 98 35.95 31.75 -3.46
N GLY A 99 35.39 30.90 -4.32
CA GLY A 99 35.90 29.54 -4.53
C GLY A 99 34.77 28.56 -4.78
N ILE A 100 35.01 27.29 -4.40
CA ILE A 100 34.02 26.20 -4.52
C ILE A 100 33.10 26.26 -3.31
N VAL A 101 31.80 26.36 -3.56
CA VAL A 101 30.75 26.31 -2.56
C VAL A 101 30.78 24.93 -1.87
N LYS A 102 30.77 24.91 -0.56
CA LYS A 102 30.68 23.68 0.23
C LYS A 102 29.32 23.02 0.02
N ARG A 103 29.36 21.72 -0.20
CA ARG A 103 28.16 20.88 -0.34
C ARG A 103 28.23 19.71 0.59
N ASP A 104 27.07 19.24 1.07
CA ASP A 104 26.97 17.99 1.80
C ASP A 104 25.56 17.39 1.63
N VAL A 105 25.41 16.11 1.98
CA VAL A 105 24.11 15.44 1.96
C VAL A 105 23.28 15.91 3.15
N ILE A 106 22.13 16.48 2.83
CA ILE A 106 21.18 17.00 3.81
C ILE A 106 20.08 16.00 4.16
N LYS A 107 19.85 15.00 3.29
CA LYS A 107 18.80 13.99 3.46
C LYS A 107 19.08 12.83 2.52
N VAL A 108 18.77 11.60 2.97
CA VAL A 108 18.66 10.41 2.12
C VAL A 108 17.19 10.02 2.06
N ILE A 109 16.68 9.69 0.88
CA ILE A 109 15.30 9.25 0.66
C ILE A 109 15.35 7.78 0.27
N THR A 110 14.69 6.95 1.05
CA THR A 110 14.60 5.49 0.85
C THR A 110 13.15 5.08 0.60
N PRO A 111 12.88 3.86 0.11
CA PRO A 111 11.51 3.37 -0.07
C PRO A 111 10.63 3.48 1.17
N GLY A 112 11.19 3.23 2.36
CA GLY A 112 10.48 3.32 3.64
C GLY A 112 10.31 4.74 4.20
N THR A 113 11.08 5.74 3.68
CA THR A 113 11.07 7.12 4.22
C THR A 113 10.48 8.16 3.27
N VAL A 114 10.03 7.74 2.07
CA VAL A 114 9.40 8.67 1.11
C VAL A 114 8.04 9.14 1.61
N MET A 115 7.82 10.46 1.59
CA MET A 115 6.56 11.11 1.92
C MET A 115 5.93 11.61 0.62
N THR A 116 4.93 10.88 0.10
CA THR A 116 4.24 11.23 -1.15
C THR A 116 3.06 12.15 -0.91
N GLU A 117 2.89 13.17 -1.75
CA GLU A 117 1.78 14.13 -1.66
C GLU A 117 0.65 13.84 -2.65
N ASN A 118 0.88 12.96 -3.64
CA ASN A 118 0.01 12.89 -4.81
C ASN A 118 -0.96 11.69 -4.83
N GLY A 119 -2.24 11.97 -5.01
CA GLY A 119 -3.26 11.01 -5.44
C GLY A 119 -3.54 9.85 -4.48
N ASN A 120 -3.58 8.64 -5.00
CA ASN A 120 -3.88 7.42 -4.23
C ASN A 120 -2.84 7.12 -3.14
N ASP A 121 -1.59 7.60 -3.32
CA ASP A 121 -0.52 7.39 -2.35
C ASP A 121 -0.75 8.21 -1.05
N ALA A 122 -1.45 9.35 -1.13
CA ALA A 122 -1.85 10.11 0.05
C ALA A 122 -2.83 9.33 0.96
N ARG A 123 -3.59 8.40 0.40
CA ARG A 123 -4.57 7.55 1.09
C ARG A 123 -4.01 6.21 1.57
N SER A 124 -2.70 6.02 1.53
CA SER A 124 -2.03 4.79 1.96
C SER A 124 -0.88 5.09 2.91
N ASN A 125 -0.65 4.21 3.88
CA ASN A 125 0.53 4.24 4.73
C ASN A 125 1.75 3.71 3.95
N ASN A 126 2.94 4.16 4.35
CA ASN A 126 4.21 3.66 3.85
C ASN A 126 5.08 3.21 5.02
N PHE A 127 5.09 1.91 5.28
CA PHE A 127 5.82 1.37 6.43
C PHE A 127 7.27 1.05 6.10
N LEU A 128 8.15 1.51 6.97
CA LEU A 128 9.51 1.06 7.18
C LEU A 128 9.50 0.02 8.31
N SER A 129 10.25 -1.06 8.23
CA SER A 129 10.34 -2.02 9.32
C SER A 129 11.78 -2.27 9.76
N LEU A 130 11.96 -2.64 11.01
CA LEU A 130 13.21 -3.17 11.57
C LEU A 130 12.98 -4.59 12.05
N PHE A 131 13.88 -5.51 11.68
CA PHE A 131 13.90 -6.87 12.18
C PHE A 131 15.12 -7.03 13.08
N TYR A 132 14.86 -7.09 14.38
CA TYR A 132 15.89 -7.17 15.42
C TYR A 132 15.83 -8.53 16.10
N MET A 133 16.94 -9.26 16.09
CA MET A 133 17.03 -10.57 16.72
C MET A 133 17.89 -10.48 17.99
N VAL A 134 17.30 -10.89 19.11
CA VAL A 134 18.00 -10.96 20.40
C VAL A 134 17.81 -12.35 20.99
N LYS A 135 18.90 -13.11 21.20
CA LYS A 135 18.88 -14.49 21.69
C LYS A 135 17.91 -15.35 20.88
N ASP A 136 16.79 -15.74 21.48
CA ASP A 136 15.76 -16.60 20.87
C ASP A 136 14.46 -15.85 20.53
N ALA A 137 14.48 -14.51 20.48
CA ALA A 137 13.31 -13.68 20.17
C ALA A 137 13.58 -12.77 18.97
N TRP A 138 12.53 -12.58 18.15
CA TRP A 138 12.48 -11.55 17.14
C TRP A 138 11.66 -10.37 17.63
N ILE A 139 12.15 -9.15 17.42
CA ILE A 139 11.41 -7.93 17.65
C ILE A 139 11.26 -7.25 16.30
N LEU A 140 10.00 -7.12 15.89
CA LEU A 140 9.62 -6.42 14.67
C LEU A 140 9.14 -5.02 15.05
N VAL A 141 9.69 -4.00 14.39
CA VAL A 141 9.22 -2.62 14.54
C VAL A 141 8.79 -2.12 13.17
N PHE A 142 7.59 -1.57 13.08
CA PHE A 142 7.06 -0.94 11.87
C PHE A 142 6.85 0.55 12.17
N SER A 143 7.26 1.43 11.26
CA SER A 143 7.07 2.87 11.40
C SER A 143 6.61 3.49 10.09
N ASP A 144 5.56 4.32 10.14
CA ASP A 144 5.24 5.24 9.06
C ASP A 144 5.81 6.62 9.40
N VAL A 145 6.90 6.97 8.72
CA VAL A 145 7.62 8.24 8.95
C VAL A 145 6.75 9.45 8.66
N SER A 146 5.77 9.34 7.78
CA SER A 146 4.90 10.46 7.41
C SER A 146 3.84 10.80 8.46
N THR A 147 3.40 9.80 9.23
CA THR A 147 2.36 9.94 10.27
C THR A 147 2.94 9.94 11.69
N GLY A 148 4.15 9.40 11.86
CA GLY A 148 4.82 9.27 13.15
C GLY A 148 4.35 8.08 13.99
N GLU A 149 3.64 7.13 13.37
CA GLU A 149 3.20 5.88 13.99
C GLU A 149 4.36 4.89 14.11
N VAL A 150 4.47 4.21 15.25
CA VAL A 150 5.43 3.14 15.50
C VAL A 150 4.71 1.96 16.15
N ILE A 151 4.85 0.80 15.56
CA ILE A 151 4.20 -0.44 16.01
C ILE A 151 5.30 -1.46 16.27
N TRP A 152 5.27 -2.10 17.42
CA TRP A 152 6.23 -3.15 17.71
C TRP A 152 5.57 -4.47 18.07
N HIS A 153 6.25 -5.56 17.74
CA HIS A 153 5.81 -6.90 18.04
C HIS A 153 7.01 -7.76 18.46
N ARG A 154 6.87 -8.47 19.58
CA ARG A 154 7.88 -9.38 20.09
C ARG A 154 7.43 -10.82 19.91
N ILE A 155 8.20 -11.61 19.18
CA ILE A 155 7.98 -13.03 18.89
C ILE A 155 8.97 -13.84 19.72
N THR A 156 8.48 -14.51 20.76
CA THR A 156 9.32 -15.25 21.73
C THR A 156 9.67 -16.65 21.27
N ASP A 157 8.94 -17.21 20.32
CA ASP A 157 9.17 -18.54 19.78
C ASP A 157 9.68 -18.43 18.34
N CYS A 158 10.99 -18.49 18.18
CA CYS A 158 11.64 -18.39 16.87
C CYS A 158 11.29 -19.53 15.89
N GLU A 159 10.72 -20.63 16.38
CA GLU A 159 10.26 -21.74 15.54
C GLU A 159 8.85 -21.43 14.96
N LYS A 160 8.02 -20.68 15.67
CA LYS A 160 6.70 -20.23 15.19
C LYS A 160 6.83 -18.94 14.37
N ARG A 161 7.19 -19.10 13.12
CA ARG A 161 7.35 -17.97 12.21
C ARG A 161 6.05 -17.43 11.62
N SER A 162 4.92 -18.08 11.90
CA SER A 162 3.58 -17.62 11.49
C SER A 162 3.32 -16.15 11.86
N ASP A 163 3.67 -15.75 13.09
CA ASP A 163 3.43 -14.40 13.58
C ASP A 163 4.24 -13.35 12.81
N MET A 164 5.44 -13.73 12.32
CA MET A 164 6.26 -12.87 11.47
C MET A 164 5.63 -12.72 10.06
N PHE A 165 5.16 -13.82 9.48
CA PHE A 165 4.47 -13.79 8.18
C PHE A 165 3.17 -12.99 8.26
N ASP A 166 2.44 -13.12 9.37
CA ASP A 166 1.21 -12.37 9.63
C ASP A 166 1.50 -10.86 9.74
N ALA A 167 2.52 -10.47 10.50
CA ALA A 167 2.91 -9.06 10.63
C ALA A 167 3.38 -8.47 9.30
N LEU A 168 4.19 -9.21 8.52
CA LEU A 168 4.60 -8.78 7.18
C LEU A 168 3.41 -8.63 6.22
N SER A 169 2.46 -9.57 6.27
CA SER A 169 1.25 -9.52 5.44
C SER A 169 0.34 -8.35 5.80
N MET A 170 0.29 -7.98 7.08
CA MET A 170 -0.53 -6.88 7.60
C MET A 170 0.04 -5.51 7.24
N TYR A 171 1.34 -5.28 7.46
CA TYR A 171 1.95 -3.96 7.30
C TYR A 171 2.64 -3.73 5.96
N ARG A 172 3.03 -4.78 5.25
CA ARG A 172 3.64 -4.72 3.90
C ARG A 172 4.70 -3.62 3.78
N PRO A 173 5.80 -3.70 4.54
CA PRO A 173 6.78 -2.64 4.54
C PRO A 173 7.44 -2.49 3.16
N SER A 174 7.75 -1.26 2.78
CA SER A 174 8.52 -0.96 1.57
C SER A 174 10.02 -1.19 1.75
N GLU A 175 10.46 -1.21 3.02
CA GLU A 175 11.86 -1.38 3.39
C GLU A 175 11.99 -2.11 4.73
N ILE A 176 12.97 -3.02 4.83
CA ILE A 176 13.31 -3.74 6.06
C ILE A 176 14.76 -3.41 6.45
N ILE A 177 14.92 -2.81 7.60
CA ILE A 177 16.21 -2.55 8.22
C ILE A 177 16.71 -3.83 8.90
N LEU A 178 17.95 -4.19 8.64
CA LEU A 178 18.62 -5.31 9.27
C LEU A 178 19.88 -4.81 9.98
N PRO A 179 19.96 -4.89 11.32
CA PRO A 179 21.20 -4.62 12.03
C PRO A 179 22.34 -5.49 11.50
N GLU A 180 23.55 -4.93 11.42
CA GLU A 180 24.71 -5.64 10.89
C GLU A 180 24.93 -6.97 11.61
N GLY A 181 25.16 -8.04 10.85
CA GLY A 181 25.30 -9.41 11.37
C GLY A 181 23.97 -10.17 11.53
N THR A 182 22.82 -9.53 11.33
CA THR A 182 21.51 -10.21 11.34
C THR A 182 21.34 -11.02 10.06
N ILE A 183 21.17 -12.34 10.20
CA ILE A 183 20.89 -13.24 9.07
C ILE A 183 19.43 -13.63 9.10
N LEU A 184 18.69 -13.19 8.06
CA LEU A 184 17.32 -13.65 7.88
C LEU A 184 17.31 -15.14 7.54
N PRO A 185 16.51 -15.96 8.22
CA PRO A 185 16.25 -17.34 7.84
C PRO A 185 15.74 -17.47 6.40
N GLN A 186 16.10 -18.58 5.75
CA GLN A 186 15.80 -18.75 4.32
C GLN A 186 14.29 -18.73 4.01
N ASP A 187 13.48 -19.33 4.86
CA ASP A 187 12.02 -19.33 4.73
C ASP A 187 11.39 -17.92 4.79
N ILE A 188 11.95 -17.01 5.61
CA ILE A 188 11.51 -15.62 5.66
C ILE A 188 11.92 -14.89 4.37
N LYS A 189 13.13 -15.13 3.86
CA LYS A 189 13.57 -14.58 2.57
C LYS A 189 12.67 -15.06 1.45
N ASP A 190 12.44 -16.37 1.38
CA ASP A 190 11.56 -16.97 0.37
C ASP A 190 10.13 -16.42 0.45
N PHE A 191 9.63 -16.17 1.66
CA PHE A 191 8.32 -15.54 1.85
C PHE A 191 8.31 -14.10 1.32
N ILE A 192 9.32 -13.30 1.66
CA ILE A 192 9.45 -11.91 1.18
C ILE A 192 9.53 -11.90 -0.35
N ASP A 193 10.42 -12.70 -0.93
CA ASP A 193 10.64 -12.74 -2.38
C ASP A 193 9.42 -13.22 -3.17
N ASN A 194 8.66 -14.17 -2.60
CA ASN A 194 7.46 -14.73 -3.26
C ASN A 194 6.20 -13.87 -3.10
N GLN A 195 6.07 -13.14 -1.98
CA GLN A 195 4.84 -12.39 -1.68
C GLN A 195 4.95 -10.90 -1.98
N PHE A 196 6.18 -10.35 -1.97
CA PHE A 196 6.40 -8.90 -2.11
C PHE A 196 7.48 -8.64 -3.17
N SER A 197 7.08 -8.07 -4.28
CA SER A 197 7.97 -7.86 -5.43
C SER A 197 9.03 -6.77 -5.27
N ASN A 198 8.95 -5.91 -4.23
CA ASN A 198 9.76 -4.68 -4.16
C ASN A 198 10.20 -4.27 -2.74
N ILE A 199 10.29 -5.19 -1.79
CA ILE A 199 10.84 -4.83 -0.47
C ILE A 199 12.35 -4.67 -0.57
N VAL A 200 12.87 -3.53 -0.09
CA VAL A 200 14.32 -3.28 -0.02
C VAL A 200 14.85 -3.71 1.34
N LEU A 201 15.89 -4.55 1.35
CA LEU A 201 16.62 -4.90 2.56
C LEU A 201 17.77 -3.91 2.76
N SER A 202 17.78 -3.21 3.90
CA SER A 202 18.75 -2.16 4.23
C SER A 202 19.62 -2.59 5.42
N PRO A 203 20.85 -3.02 5.20
CA PRO A 203 21.78 -3.26 6.31
C PRO A 203 22.07 -1.93 7.01
N PHE A 204 22.12 -1.96 8.34
CA PHE A 204 22.44 -0.78 9.15
C PHE A 204 23.34 -1.16 10.33
N SER A 205 24.42 -0.40 10.49
CA SER A 205 25.34 -0.54 11.62
C SER A 205 25.38 0.75 12.44
N THR A 206 25.62 0.61 13.74
CA THR A 206 25.82 1.75 14.63
C THR A 206 27.02 1.51 15.53
N TYR A 207 27.72 2.58 15.88
CA TYR A 207 28.86 2.55 16.83
C TYR A 207 28.39 2.61 18.31
N HIS A 208 27.09 2.81 18.55
CA HIS A 208 26.52 2.87 19.89
C HIS A 208 26.41 1.49 20.52
N THR A 209 26.63 1.40 21.81
CA THR A 209 26.37 0.18 22.57
C THR A 209 24.87 -0.07 22.68
N GLN A 210 24.44 -1.33 22.91
CA GLN A 210 23.03 -1.69 23.08
C GLN A 210 22.35 -0.82 24.15
N ARG A 211 23.04 -0.56 25.26
CA ARG A 211 22.54 0.29 26.33
C ARG A 211 22.29 1.73 25.87
N GLU A 212 23.24 2.34 25.15
CA GLU A 212 23.07 3.70 24.60
C GLU A 212 21.92 3.77 23.62
N VAL A 213 21.74 2.72 22.81
CA VAL A 213 20.64 2.58 21.86
C VAL A 213 19.29 2.54 22.61
N ALA A 214 19.18 1.72 23.67
CA ALA A 214 17.97 1.64 24.48
C ALA A 214 17.68 2.97 25.23
N GLU A 215 18.72 3.59 25.86
CA GLU A 215 18.59 4.88 26.56
C GLU A 215 18.11 5.99 25.60
N LYS A 216 18.50 5.94 24.31
CA LYS A 216 18.02 6.87 23.29
C LYS A 216 16.51 6.72 23.07
N ALA A 217 15.99 5.50 22.92
CA ALA A 217 14.57 5.25 22.75
C ALA A 217 13.76 5.71 23.99
N VAL A 218 14.24 5.41 25.19
CA VAL A 218 13.61 5.87 26.45
C VAL A 218 13.58 7.40 26.52
N THR A 219 14.64 8.07 26.10
CA THR A 219 14.71 9.54 26.09
C THR A 219 13.72 10.13 25.08
N HIS A 220 13.57 9.52 23.92
CA HIS A 220 12.72 10.00 22.83
C HIS A 220 11.23 9.78 23.12
N PHE A 221 10.85 8.56 23.50
CA PHE A 221 9.45 8.17 23.69
C PHE A 221 8.94 8.44 25.13
N GLY A 222 9.83 8.66 26.07
CA GLY A 222 9.51 8.71 27.49
C GLY A 222 9.25 7.32 28.07
N ASN A 223 8.76 7.27 29.31
CA ASN A 223 8.46 6.00 29.96
C ASN A 223 7.08 5.48 29.53
N LEU A 224 7.05 4.55 28.58
CA LEU A 224 5.84 3.91 28.05
C LEU A 224 5.35 2.71 28.91
N GLY A 225 5.80 2.62 30.15
CA GLY A 225 5.45 1.52 31.07
C GLY A 225 6.51 0.42 31.12
N LEU A 226 6.11 -0.78 31.56
CA LEU A 226 7.01 -1.94 31.66
C LEU A 226 7.21 -2.56 30.27
N MET A 227 8.17 -2.05 29.51
CA MET A 227 8.67 -2.69 28.29
C MET A 227 9.96 -3.44 28.58
N GLU A 228 10.19 -4.54 27.89
CA GLU A 228 11.42 -5.31 27.98
C GLU A 228 12.60 -4.54 27.34
N GLU A 229 13.82 -4.75 27.84
CA GLU A 229 15.01 -4.01 27.41
C GLU A 229 15.30 -4.18 25.91
N ASP A 230 15.06 -5.39 25.39
CA ASP A 230 15.25 -5.73 23.96
C ASP A 230 14.29 -4.96 23.03
N VAL A 231 13.09 -4.63 23.48
CA VAL A 231 12.15 -3.77 22.73
C VAL A 231 12.68 -2.34 22.68
N TRP A 232 13.22 -1.81 23.79
CA TRP A 232 13.84 -0.50 23.80
C TRP A 232 15.07 -0.42 22.88
N GLU A 233 15.89 -1.48 22.82
CA GLU A 233 17.00 -1.59 21.88
C GLU A 233 16.48 -1.52 20.42
N ALA A 234 15.47 -2.31 20.05
CA ALA A 234 14.91 -2.30 18.71
C ALA A 234 14.35 -0.93 18.32
N LEU A 235 13.60 -0.27 19.21
CA LEU A 235 13.10 1.09 19.00
C LEU A 235 14.25 2.10 18.83
N GLY A 236 15.32 1.96 19.60
CA GLY A 236 16.51 2.79 19.47
C GLY A 236 17.24 2.62 18.15
N TYR A 237 17.39 1.39 17.67
CA TYR A 237 17.95 1.11 16.33
C TYR A 237 17.11 1.78 15.22
N MET A 238 15.79 1.70 15.29
CA MET A 238 14.90 2.38 14.35
C MET A 238 15.12 3.88 14.36
N LEU A 239 15.20 4.50 15.54
CA LEU A 239 15.42 5.95 15.68
C LEU A 239 16.78 6.36 15.11
N LEU A 240 17.85 5.61 15.40
CA LEU A 240 19.21 5.90 14.89
C LEU A 240 19.26 5.83 13.36
N TYR A 241 18.61 4.82 12.75
CA TYR A 241 18.50 4.73 11.31
C TYR A 241 17.77 5.95 10.74
N LEU A 242 16.63 6.31 11.31
CA LEU A 242 15.83 7.44 10.84
C LEU A 242 16.58 8.77 10.95
N GLU A 243 17.32 9.00 12.04
CA GLU A 243 18.15 10.19 12.17
C GLU A 243 19.29 10.23 11.15
N ASP A 244 19.90 9.09 10.87
CA ASP A 244 20.98 9.02 9.86
C ASP A 244 20.46 9.30 8.44
N ILE A 245 19.24 8.88 8.12
CA ILE A 245 18.62 9.08 6.80
C ILE A 245 18.03 10.48 6.67
N ILE A 246 17.27 10.94 7.67
CA ILE A 246 16.51 12.20 7.62
C ILE A 246 17.41 13.41 7.90
N LYS A 247 18.51 13.22 8.68
CA LYS A 247 19.48 14.27 9.07
C LYS A 247 18.86 15.46 9.78
N SER A 248 17.66 15.28 10.39
CA SER A 248 16.94 16.28 11.16
C SER A 248 16.26 15.65 12.38
N GLU A 249 15.70 16.48 13.25
CA GLU A 249 14.89 16.00 14.39
C GLU A 249 13.68 15.17 13.88
N ILE A 250 13.28 14.17 14.66
CA ILE A 250 12.21 13.22 14.36
C ILE A 250 11.19 13.13 15.50
N SER A 251 10.97 14.22 16.26
CA SER A 251 10.11 14.25 17.44
C SER A 251 8.63 13.97 17.12
N HIS A 252 8.22 14.08 15.87
CA HIS A 252 6.89 13.68 15.39
C HIS A 252 6.66 12.17 15.42
N ILE A 253 7.73 11.34 15.44
CA ILE A 253 7.64 9.90 15.59
C ILE A 253 7.48 9.58 17.07
N ASN A 254 6.25 9.58 17.56
CA ASN A 254 5.98 9.54 19.01
C ASN A 254 4.79 8.64 19.40
N TYR A 255 4.06 8.10 18.45
CA TYR A 255 2.92 7.23 18.73
C TYR A 255 3.34 5.76 18.66
N VAL A 256 3.73 5.23 19.84
CA VAL A 256 4.22 3.84 19.96
C VAL A 256 3.15 2.97 20.60
N HIS A 257 2.85 1.84 19.94
CA HIS A 257 1.96 0.85 20.53
C HIS A 257 2.38 -0.58 20.15
N GLN A 258 1.94 -1.54 20.96
CA GLN A 258 2.21 -2.95 20.72
C GLN A 258 1.20 -3.55 19.74
N LEU A 259 1.67 -4.34 18.79
CA LEU A 259 0.81 -5.16 17.95
C LEU A 259 0.18 -6.27 18.80
N SER A 260 -1.13 -6.18 18.98
CA SER A 260 -1.91 -7.21 19.67
C SER A 260 -2.41 -8.24 18.64
N VAL A 261 -1.59 -9.23 18.30
CA VAL A 261 -1.94 -10.27 17.32
C VAL A 261 -3.23 -11.01 17.72
N GLY A 262 -3.46 -11.26 19.02
CA GLY A 262 -4.68 -11.92 19.50
C GLY A 262 -5.99 -11.11 19.40
N ASN A 263 -5.92 -9.79 19.20
CA ASN A 263 -7.10 -8.91 19.17
C ASN A 263 -7.47 -8.45 17.74
N ARG A 264 -6.83 -9.03 16.72
CA ARG A 264 -7.07 -8.70 15.33
C ARG A 264 -7.35 -9.96 14.51
N LEU A 265 -8.25 -9.82 13.55
CA LEU A 265 -8.48 -10.82 12.51
C LEU A 265 -7.30 -10.81 11.55
N ILE A 266 -6.67 -11.97 11.37
CA ILE A 266 -5.54 -12.12 10.48
C ILE A 266 -6.05 -12.50 9.09
N LEU A 267 -5.63 -11.71 8.10
CA LEU A 267 -5.87 -11.93 6.68
C LEU A 267 -4.53 -12.09 5.98
N ASP A 268 -4.23 -13.28 5.50
CA ASP A 268 -3.02 -13.49 4.71
C ASP A 268 -3.08 -12.74 3.36
N THR A 269 -1.93 -12.56 2.72
CA THR A 269 -1.84 -11.82 1.44
C THR A 269 -2.72 -12.45 0.36
N SER A 270 -2.82 -13.78 0.34
CA SER A 270 -3.66 -14.51 -0.61
C SER A 270 -5.15 -14.22 -0.37
N SER A 271 -5.59 -14.21 0.90
CA SER A 271 -6.98 -13.90 1.26
C SER A 271 -7.35 -12.45 0.93
N LEU A 272 -6.49 -11.48 1.25
CA LEU A 272 -6.72 -10.08 0.87
C LEU A 272 -6.88 -9.92 -0.65
N ARG A 273 -6.06 -10.63 -1.44
CA ARG A 273 -6.10 -10.62 -2.91
C ARG A 273 -7.32 -11.35 -3.46
N HIS A 274 -7.62 -12.57 -2.98
CA HIS A 274 -8.75 -13.38 -3.47
C HIS A 274 -10.11 -12.75 -3.15
N LEU A 275 -10.22 -12.06 -2.01
CA LEU A 275 -11.43 -11.36 -1.60
C LEU A 275 -11.54 -9.96 -2.20
N GLU A 276 -10.50 -9.48 -2.90
CA GLU A 276 -10.45 -8.14 -3.50
C GLU A 276 -10.82 -7.04 -2.49
N ILE A 277 -10.16 -7.06 -1.31
CA ILE A 277 -10.49 -6.13 -0.22
C ILE A 277 -10.07 -4.71 -0.56
N THR A 278 -8.82 -4.50 -0.94
CA THR A 278 -8.23 -3.18 -1.22
C THR A 278 -7.78 -3.00 -2.68
N HIS A 279 -7.49 -4.09 -3.38
CA HIS A 279 -7.04 -4.12 -4.77
C HIS A 279 -7.79 -5.18 -5.56
N ASN A 280 -8.21 -4.86 -6.78
CA ASN A 280 -8.87 -5.83 -7.65
C ASN A 280 -7.84 -6.71 -8.39
N LEU A 281 -8.27 -7.90 -8.82
CA LEU A 281 -7.43 -8.87 -9.53
C LEU A 281 -7.15 -8.50 -10.99
N ARG A 282 -7.95 -7.58 -11.57
CA ARG A 282 -7.91 -7.27 -12.99
C ARG A 282 -6.75 -6.35 -13.38
N ASP A 283 -6.60 -5.26 -12.66
CA ASP A 283 -5.62 -4.19 -12.95
C ASP A 283 -4.87 -3.69 -11.72
N GLY A 284 -5.09 -4.32 -10.54
CA GLY A 284 -4.50 -3.91 -9.29
C GLY A 284 -5.06 -2.60 -8.72
N GLY A 285 -6.11 -2.04 -9.36
CA GLY A 285 -6.73 -0.80 -8.92
C GLY A 285 -7.71 -0.99 -7.76
N GLN A 286 -8.19 0.12 -7.18
CA GLN A 286 -9.15 0.11 -6.06
C GLN A 286 -10.59 -0.13 -6.50
N LYS A 287 -10.94 0.22 -7.76
CA LYS A 287 -12.31 0.14 -8.25
C LYS A 287 -12.82 -1.30 -8.29
N GLY A 288 -13.98 -1.55 -7.70
CA GLY A 288 -14.58 -2.88 -7.65
C GLY A 288 -14.12 -3.71 -6.45
N THR A 289 -13.49 -3.12 -5.46
CA THR A 289 -13.07 -3.74 -4.20
C THR A 289 -14.06 -3.45 -3.08
N LEU A 290 -13.89 -4.10 -1.92
CA LEU A 290 -14.67 -3.77 -0.72
C LEU A 290 -14.37 -2.34 -0.26
N LEU A 291 -13.10 -1.91 -0.33
CA LEU A 291 -12.71 -0.53 -0.02
C LEU A 291 -13.45 0.48 -0.90
N ASP A 292 -13.58 0.24 -2.22
CA ASP A 292 -14.35 1.12 -3.12
C ASP A 292 -15.85 1.25 -2.72
N VAL A 293 -16.41 0.21 -2.12
CA VAL A 293 -17.80 0.26 -1.62
C VAL A 293 -17.91 1.12 -0.37
N LEU A 294 -16.98 0.95 0.57
CA LEU A 294 -17.06 1.54 1.93
C LEU A 294 -16.41 2.91 2.04
N ASP A 295 -15.46 3.25 1.15
CA ASP A 295 -14.73 4.51 1.22
C ASP A 295 -15.59 5.68 0.71
N ARG A 296 -16.14 6.41 1.69
CA ARG A 296 -16.78 7.71 1.54
C ARG A 296 -16.09 8.73 2.45
N THR A 297 -14.85 8.45 2.85
CA THR A 297 -14.05 9.36 3.66
C THR A 297 -13.73 10.64 2.89
N LEU A 298 -13.60 11.73 3.62
CA LEU A 298 -13.34 13.06 3.09
C LEU A 298 -11.89 13.48 3.32
N THR A 299 -11.27 12.92 4.35
CA THR A 299 -9.88 13.22 4.70
C THR A 299 -8.93 12.10 4.27
N PRO A 300 -7.70 12.41 3.86
CA PRO A 300 -6.69 11.38 3.57
C PRO A 300 -6.37 10.51 4.80
N MET A 301 -6.39 11.10 6.00
CA MET A 301 -6.19 10.41 7.28
C MET A 301 -7.28 9.35 7.53
N GLY A 302 -8.55 9.71 7.30
CA GLY A 302 -9.67 8.77 7.38
C GLY A 302 -9.57 7.64 6.36
N ALA A 303 -9.15 7.94 5.12
CA ALA A 303 -8.97 6.93 4.08
C ALA A 303 -7.88 5.91 4.46
N ARG A 304 -6.74 6.37 5.01
CA ARG A 304 -5.67 5.49 5.53
C ARG A 304 -6.19 4.58 6.64
N LEU A 305 -6.90 5.17 7.60
CA LEU A 305 -7.44 4.42 8.73
C LEU A 305 -8.50 3.39 8.30
N LEU A 306 -9.39 3.72 7.36
CA LEU A 306 -10.38 2.77 6.83
C LEU A 306 -9.70 1.58 6.15
N LYS A 307 -8.66 1.84 5.35
CA LYS A 307 -7.88 0.79 4.71
C LYS A 307 -7.23 -0.11 5.76
N GLN A 308 -6.61 0.46 6.79
CA GLN A 308 -6.01 -0.28 7.91
C GLN A 308 -7.06 -1.11 8.66
N TRP A 309 -8.28 -0.59 8.89
CA TRP A 309 -9.35 -1.36 9.53
C TRP A 309 -9.80 -2.56 8.69
N LEU A 310 -9.83 -2.42 7.37
CA LEU A 310 -10.17 -3.51 6.45
C LEU A 310 -9.07 -4.58 6.35
N GLU A 311 -7.82 -4.18 6.40
CA GLU A 311 -6.66 -5.09 6.36
C GLU A 311 -6.41 -5.78 7.70
N SER A 312 -6.88 -5.18 8.82
CA SER A 312 -6.71 -5.67 10.19
C SER A 312 -7.98 -5.46 11.03
N PRO A 313 -9.08 -6.21 10.76
CA PRO A 313 -10.32 -6.11 11.51
C PRO A 313 -10.16 -6.52 12.98
N LEU A 314 -11.13 -6.14 13.83
CA LEU A 314 -11.12 -6.44 15.26
C LEU A 314 -11.65 -7.85 15.55
N THR A 315 -11.15 -8.48 16.62
CA THR A 315 -11.74 -9.68 17.24
C THR A 315 -12.40 -9.37 18.59
N ASP A 316 -12.04 -8.24 19.21
CA ASP A 316 -12.62 -7.78 20.48
C ASP A 316 -14.06 -7.30 20.30
N VAL A 317 -15.00 -8.05 20.87
CA VAL A 317 -16.44 -7.77 20.81
C VAL A 317 -16.79 -6.39 21.33
N ASN A 318 -16.18 -5.97 22.45
CA ASN A 318 -16.48 -4.66 23.05
C ASN A 318 -16.08 -3.51 22.10
N GLN A 319 -14.92 -3.62 21.47
CA GLN A 319 -14.46 -2.59 20.51
C GLN A 319 -15.33 -2.58 19.25
N ILE A 320 -15.71 -3.74 18.74
CA ILE A 320 -16.63 -3.85 17.59
C ILE A 320 -17.96 -3.18 17.92
N GLN A 321 -18.57 -3.52 19.06
CA GLN A 321 -19.84 -2.97 19.50
C GLN A 321 -19.79 -1.45 19.75
N ARG A 322 -18.66 -0.93 20.27
CA ARG A 322 -18.47 0.53 20.41
C ARG A 322 -18.48 1.24 19.05
N ARG A 323 -17.81 0.67 18.04
CA ARG A 323 -17.86 1.23 16.67
C ARG A 323 -19.27 1.15 16.08
N GLN A 324 -19.94 0.00 16.22
CA GLN A 324 -21.32 -0.18 15.76
C GLN A 324 -22.28 0.83 16.41
N ALA A 325 -22.16 1.09 17.71
CA ALA A 325 -22.98 2.07 18.40
C ALA A 325 -22.79 3.49 17.85
N ALA A 326 -21.55 3.89 17.54
CA ALA A 326 -21.27 5.17 16.91
C ALA A 326 -21.83 5.28 15.49
N VAL A 327 -21.67 4.22 14.69
CA VAL A 327 -22.25 4.14 13.33
C VAL A 327 -23.78 4.23 13.40
N ALA A 328 -24.42 3.49 14.33
CA ALA A 328 -25.88 3.51 14.54
C ALA A 328 -26.38 4.91 14.91
N GLU A 329 -25.67 5.60 15.82
CA GLU A 329 -26.01 6.97 16.23
C GLU A 329 -25.90 7.94 15.04
N LEU A 330 -24.82 7.87 14.25
CA LEU A 330 -24.62 8.70 13.06
C LEU A 330 -25.63 8.38 11.92
N ILE A 331 -26.14 7.15 11.84
CA ILE A 331 -27.23 6.81 10.90
C ILE A 331 -28.54 7.51 11.32
N THR A 332 -28.89 7.42 12.59
CA THR A 332 -30.14 8.00 13.12
C THR A 332 -30.11 9.52 13.14
N ARG A 333 -28.95 10.12 13.37
CA ARG A 333 -28.71 11.57 13.40
C ARG A 333 -28.22 12.09 12.04
N GLY A 334 -29.05 12.01 11.01
CA GLY A 334 -28.67 12.34 9.65
C GLY A 334 -28.23 13.79 9.43
N ALA A 335 -28.79 14.74 10.17
CA ALA A 335 -28.40 16.16 10.09
C ALA A 335 -27.01 16.41 10.66
N GLU A 336 -26.72 15.87 11.83
CA GLU A 336 -25.43 15.96 12.49
C GLU A 336 -24.36 15.23 11.66
N ARG A 337 -24.65 14.04 11.14
CA ARG A 337 -23.75 13.34 10.21
C ARG A 337 -23.40 14.20 8.99
N SER A 338 -24.40 14.82 8.36
CA SER A 338 -24.18 15.69 7.19
C SER A 338 -23.35 16.92 7.54
N HIS A 339 -23.60 17.53 8.71
CA HIS A 339 -22.85 18.68 9.19
C HIS A 339 -21.40 18.31 9.53
N ILE A 340 -21.15 17.21 10.26
CA ILE A 340 -19.79 16.69 10.52
C ILE A 340 -19.06 16.47 9.20
N ARG A 341 -19.67 15.83 8.22
CA ARG A 341 -19.06 15.58 6.92
C ARG A 341 -18.71 16.86 6.16
N SER A 342 -19.57 17.89 6.21
CA SER A 342 -19.27 19.18 5.59
C SER A 342 -18.08 19.90 6.25
N LEU A 343 -17.88 19.73 7.55
CA LEU A 343 -16.73 20.27 8.27
C LEU A 343 -15.45 19.46 7.97
N LEU A 344 -15.55 18.13 7.89
CA LEU A 344 -14.42 17.26 7.52
C LEU A 344 -13.90 17.51 6.10
N ASP A 345 -14.76 17.93 5.17
CA ASP A 345 -14.36 18.30 3.80
C ASP A 345 -13.42 19.53 3.75
N CYS A 346 -13.40 20.32 4.83
CA CYS A 346 -12.49 21.46 4.99
C CYS A 346 -11.15 21.08 5.64
N ILE A 347 -10.97 19.80 6.01
CA ILE A 347 -9.77 19.33 6.72
C ILE A 347 -8.77 18.73 5.75
N TYR A 348 -7.56 19.30 5.75
CA TYR A 348 -6.41 18.79 5.02
C TYR A 348 -5.67 17.71 5.81
N ASP A 349 -4.69 17.05 5.18
CA ASP A 349 -3.85 16.03 5.83
C ASP A 349 -2.82 16.66 6.79
N PHE A 350 -3.32 17.18 7.89
CA PHE A 350 -2.42 17.85 8.84
C PHE A 350 -1.59 16.88 9.70
N GLU A 351 -1.91 15.60 9.71
CA GLU A 351 -1.02 14.58 10.25
C GLU A 351 0.32 14.56 9.49
N ARG A 352 0.28 14.55 8.15
CA ARG A 352 1.48 14.66 7.31
C ARG A 352 2.08 16.06 7.28
N ILE A 353 1.25 17.10 7.36
CA ILE A 353 1.75 18.49 7.44
C ILE A 353 2.65 18.65 8.66
N VAL A 354 2.28 18.09 9.78
CA VAL A 354 3.07 18.14 11.03
C VAL A 354 4.39 17.38 10.87
N GLY A 355 4.43 16.24 10.20
CA GLY A 355 5.67 15.55 9.84
C GLY A 355 6.61 16.42 8.98
N ARG A 356 6.05 17.17 8.01
CA ARG A 356 6.83 18.13 7.20
C ARG A 356 7.30 19.35 8.01
N VAL A 357 6.54 19.79 8.99
CA VAL A 357 6.99 20.85 9.94
C VAL A 357 8.27 20.39 10.63
N GLU A 358 8.30 19.16 11.12
CA GLU A 358 9.47 18.62 11.82
C GLU A 358 10.68 18.48 10.90
N THR A 359 10.52 17.83 9.75
CA THR A 359 11.61 17.59 8.80
C THR A 359 12.05 18.86 8.05
N GLY A 360 11.38 20.00 8.23
CA GLY A 360 11.73 21.28 7.59
C GLY A 360 11.31 21.39 6.12
N SER A 361 10.52 20.47 5.61
CA SER A 361 10.02 20.45 4.23
C SER A 361 8.65 21.11 4.06
N VAL A 362 8.07 21.65 5.14
CA VAL A 362 6.75 22.29 5.13
C VAL A 362 6.75 23.54 4.23
N SER A 363 5.75 23.66 3.38
CA SER A 363 5.53 24.82 2.49
C SER A 363 4.63 25.89 3.15
N PRO A 364 4.65 27.15 2.66
CA PRO A 364 3.73 28.18 3.15
C PRO A 364 2.24 27.80 2.95
N ARG A 365 1.93 27.04 1.90
CA ARG A 365 0.58 26.54 1.64
C ARG A 365 0.14 25.48 2.64
N ASP A 366 1.06 24.63 3.10
CA ASP A 366 0.78 23.66 4.14
C ASP A 366 0.36 24.34 5.43
N LEU A 367 1.02 25.46 5.81
CA LEU A 367 0.63 26.21 7.01
C LEU A 367 -0.73 26.89 6.85
N THR A 368 -1.09 27.30 5.62
CA THR A 368 -2.45 27.78 5.32
C THR A 368 -3.47 26.64 5.45
N ALA A 369 -3.18 25.47 4.89
CA ALA A 369 -4.03 24.30 4.99
C ALA A 369 -4.21 23.85 6.45
N LEU A 370 -3.13 23.89 7.26
CA LEU A 370 -3.21 23.64 8.71
C LEU A 370 -4.13 24.65 9.38
N ARG A 371 -3.96 25.96 9.13
CA ARG A 371 -4.82 27.02 9.67
C ARG A 371 -6.30 26.80 9.35
N GLU A 372 -6.63 26.47 8.09
CA GLU A 372 -7.99 26.21 7.64
C GLU A 372 -8.58 24.98 8.33
N SER A 373 -7.80 23.93 8.49
CA SER A 373 -8.22 22.73 9.22
C SER A 373 -8.49 23.01 10.70
N LEU A 374 -7.62 23.78 11.36
CA LEU A 374 -7.81 24.13 12.78
C LEU A 374 -9.04 25.03 13.00
N ALA A 375 -9.43 25.83 11.99
CA ALA A 375 -10.56 26.76 12.11
C ALA A 375 -11.91 26.07 12.36
N VAL A 376 -12.09 24.84 11.87
CA VAL A 376 -13.36 24.10 11.95
C VAL A 376 -13.47 23.18 13.18
N LEU A 377 -12.39 23.00 13.94
CA LEU A 377 -12.36 22.10 15.10
C LEU A 377 -13.40 22.45 16.19
N PRO A 378 -13.59 23.73 16.59
CA PRO A 378 -14.60 24.10 17.57
C PRO A 378 -16.03 23.69 17.14
N ASP A 379 -16.36 23.82 15.85
CA ASP A 379 -17.67 23.47 15.32
C ASP A 379 -17.88 21.95 15.33
N ILE A 380 -16.86 21.16 14.99
CA ILE A 380 -16.90 19.69 15.11
C ILE A 380 -17.15 19.28 16.57
N LYS A 381 -16.43 19.87 17.52
CA LYS A 381 -16.61 19.60 18.97
C LYS A 381 -18.04 19.96 19.43
N ASN A 382 -18.59 21.08 18.97
CA ASN A 382 -19.95 21.48 19.30
C ASN A 382 -20.98 20.44 18.83
N VAL A 383 -20.84 19.90 17.63
CA VAL A 383 -21.72 18.85 17.14
C VAL A 383 -21.54 17.56 17.93
N LEU A 384 -20.30 17.12 18.16
CA LEU A 384 -19.97 15.90 18.91
C LEU A 384 -20.44 15.96 20.38
N SER A 385 -20.46 17.13 21.00
CA SER A 385 -20.91 17.31 22.39
C SER A 385 -22.39 16.89 22.60
N THR A 386 -23.16 16.81 21.53
CA THR A 386 -24.57 16.35 21.57
C THR A 386 -24.71 14.83 21.37
N CYS A 387 -23.62 14.12 21.04
CA CYS A 387 -23.61 12.68 20.82
C CYS A 387 -23.47 11.91 22.13
N ALA A 388 -24.02 10.69 22.16
CA ALA A 388 -24.10 9.89 23.39
C ALA A 388 -23.22 8.61 23.36
N SER A 389 -22.86 8.09 22.17
CA SER A 389 -22.05 6.88 22.07
C SER A 389 -20.64 7.09 22.64
N LEU A 390 -20.13 6.06 23.32
CA LEU A 390 -18.81 6.12 23.96
C LEU A 390 -17.66 6.46 22.98
N SER A 391 -17.73 5.96 21.74
CA SER A 391 -16.71 6.27 20.74
C SER A 391 -16.74 7.74 20.33
N LEU A 392 -17.93 8.30 20.03
CA LEU A 392 -18.05 9.72 19.65
C LEU A 392 -17.68 10.66 20.80
N THR A 393 -18.05 10.31 22.04
CA THR A 393 -17.63 11.08 23.22
C THR A 393 -16.12 11.04 23.41
N SER A 394 -15.49 9.85 23.29
CA SER A 394 -14.03 9.71 23.39
C SER A 394 -13.31 10.47 22.26
N ILE A 395 -13.84 10.49 21.04
CA ILE A 395 -13.31 11.29 19.93
C ILE A 395 -13.38 12.78 20.28
N ASN A 396 -14.52 13.25 20.81
CA ASN A 396 -14.69 14.65 21.24
C ASN A 396 -13.68 15.07 22.29
N ASP A 397 -13.38 14.19 23.27
CA ASP A 397 -12.41 14.46 24.34
C ASP A 397 -10.97 14.55 23.82
N ARG A 398 -10.62 13.79 22.79
CA ARG A 398 -9.29 13.79 22.14
C ARG A 398 -9.08 14.96 21.16
N ILE A 399 -10.13 15.55 20.63
CA ILE A 399 -10.00 16.73 19.75
C ILE A 399 -9.72 17.95 20.62
N GLN A 400 -8.57 18.59 20.39
CA GLN A 400 -8.21 19.88 21.01
C GLN A 400 -8.47 21.01 20.02
N ASP A 401 -8.83 22.22 20.53
CA ASP A 401 -9.19 23.36 19.68
C ASP A 401 -7.97 24.03 19.01
N HIS A 402 -6.77 23.83 19.57
CA HIS A 402 -5.49 24.44 19.12
C HIS A 402 -5.58 25.93 18.80
N LYS A 403 -6.37 26.68 19.60
CA LYS A 403 -6.69 28.07 19.34
C LYS A 403 -5.46 28.98 19.25
N ASP A 404 -4.45 28.72 20.09
CA ASP A 404 -3.23 29.55 20.13
C ASP A 404 -2.46 29.44 18.78
N ILE A 405 -2.34 28.23 18.24
CA ILE A 405 -1.68 28.00 16.94
C ILE A 405 -2.53 28.53 15.80
N TYR A 406 -3.86 28.35 15.85
CA TYR A 406 -4.76 28.93 14.87
C TYR A 406 -4.63 30.47 14.83
N ASP A 407 -4.68 31.14 15.98
CA ASP A 407 -4.56 32.59 16.07
C ASP A 407 -3.18 33.09 15.63
N LEU A 408 -2.12 32.33 15.96
CA LEU A 408 -0.75 32.61 15.49
C LEU A 408 -0.68 32.55 13.95
N LEU A 409 -1.10 31.43 13.35
CA LEU A 409 -1.08 31.25 11.90
C LEU A 409 -1.96 32.26 11.16
N ARG A 410 -3.12 32.62 11.72
CA ARG A 410 -4.03 33.64 11.16
C ARG A 410 -3.40 35.04 11.11
N ARG A 411 -2.57 35.37 12.13
CA ARG A 411 -1.86 36.66 12.17
C ARG A 411 -0.60 36.66 11.32
N ALA A 412 0.11 35.52 11.27
CA ALA A 412 1.45 35.46 10.71
C ALA A 412 1.47 35.12 9.21
N ILE A 413 0.62 34.21 8.73
CA ILE A 413 0.66 33.73 7.34
C ILE A 413 -0.32 34.53 6.46
N ALA A 414 0.14 34.96 5.30
CA ALA A 414 -0.69 35.62 4.29
C ALA A 414 -1.86 34.72 3.86
N ASP A 415 -2.99 35.30 3.45
CA ASP A 415 -4.17 34.51 3.06
C ASP A 415 -3.92 33.75 1.74
N GLN A 416 -3.08 34.29 0.87
CA GLN A 416 -2.59 33.61 -0.34
C GLN A 416 -1.06 33.74 -0.39
N PRO A 417 -0.33 32.89 0.32
CA PRO A 417 1.13 32.98 0.36
C PRO A 417 1.74 32.52 -0.95
N ALA A 418 2.94 33.01 -1.26
CA ALA A 418 3.74 32.52 -2.36
C ALA A 418 4.02 31.00 -2.21
N LEU A 419 4.36 30.35 -3.32
CA LEU A 419 4.71 28.92 -3.33
C LEU A 419 5.97 28.62 -2.52
N THR A 420 6.94 29.51 -2.61
CA THR A 420 8.24 29.34 -1.96
C THR A 420 8.64 30.58 -1.16
N LEU A 421 9.42 30.41 -0.12
CA LEU A 421 9.97 31.51 0.69
C LEU A 421 10.84 32.48 -0.16
N LYS A 422 11.47 32.01 -1.23
CA LYS A 422 12.32 32.83 -2.13
C LYS A 422 11.53 33.86 -2.92
N GLU A 423 10.23 33.65 -3.12
CA GLU A 423 9.36 34.58 -3.81
C GLU A 423 8.94 35.79 -2.93
N GLY A 424 9.07 35.62 -1.60
CA GLY A 424 8.60 36.60 -0.62
C GLY A 424 7.07 36.62 -0.48
N ARG A 425 6.53 37.52 0.33
CA ARG A 425 5.08 37.65 0.64
C ARG A 425 4.43 36.43 1.26
N VAL A 426 5.18 35.74 2.12
CA VAL A 426 4.69 34.62 2.91
C VAL A 426 4.08 35.10 4.24
N ILE A 427 4.74 36.04 4.88
CA ILE A 427 4.28 36.64 6.15
C ILE A 427 3.26 37.76 5.88
N LYS A 428 2.19 37.82 6.68
CA LYS A 428 1.10 38.77 6.57
C LYS A 428 1.57 40.18 6.98
N ASP A 429 1.05 41.23 6.30
CA ASP A 429 1.29 42.62 6.70
C ASP A 429 0.71 42.84 8.11
N GLY A 430 1.44 43.62 8.92
CA GLY A 430 1.06 43.91 10.30
C GLY A 430 1.52 42.84 11.33
N PHE A 431 2.20 41.77 10.90
CA PHE A 431 2.72 40.74 11.82
C PHE A 431 4.05 41.19 12.48
N ASN A 432 4.96 41.79 11.70
CA ASN A 432 6.24 42.23 12.20
C ASN A 432 6.52 43.68 11.71
N PRO A 433 6.75 44.66 12.62
CA PRO A 433 6.95 46.05 12.29
C PRO A 433 8.17 46.30 11.39
N ASP A 434 9.28 45.59 11.60
CA ASP A 434 10.51 45.76 10.83
C ASP A 434 10.30 45.29 9.38
N LEU A 435 9.52 44.20 9.19
CA LEU A 435 9.16 43.70 7.86
C LEU A 435 8.26 44.72 7.11
N ASP A 436 7.30 45.29 7.82
CA ASP A 436 6.38 46.28 7.24
C ASP A 436 7.13 47.55 6.83
N GLU A 437 8.11 47.98 7.65
CA GLU A 437 8.98 49.12 7.29
C GLU A 437 9.80 48.80 6.03
N LEU A 438 10.44 47.64 5.97
CA LEU A 438 11.21 47.22 4.77
C LEU A 438 10.35 47.12 3.51
N ARG A 439 9.11 46.57 3.64
CA ARG A 439 8.14 46.51 2.53
C ARG A 439 7.69 47.89 2.07
N SER A 440 7.44 48.79 3.02
CA SER A 440 7.07 50.20 2.71
C SER A 440 8.18 50.92 1.95
N LEU A 441 9.44 50.74 2.34
CA LEU A 441 10.60 51.27 1.61
C LEU A 441 10.69 50.66 0.19
N ALA A 442 10.44 49.36 0.01
CA ALA A 442 10.46 48.71 -1.29
C ALA A 442 9.30 49.14 -2.22
N THR A 443 8.10 49.37 -1.67
CA THR A 443 6.89 49.77 -2.41
C THR A 443 6.95 51.27 -2.79
N ASN A 444 7.40 52.11 -1.90
CA ASN A 444 7.55 53.56 -2.16
C ASN A 444 8.66 53.84 -3.22
N SER A 445 9.42 52.79 -3.59
CA SER A 445 10.47 52.93 -4.61
C SER A 445 9.95 53.41 -5.97
N GLU A 446 8.75 52.99 -6.41
CA GLU A 446 8.14 53.39 -7.66
C GLU A 446 7.71 54.88 -7.61
N GLN A 447 7.17 55.32 -6.47
CA GLN A 447 6.79 56.73 -6.28
C GLN A 447 8.03 57.63 -6.21
N TRP A 448 9.10 57.14 -5.56
CA TRP A 448 10.36 57.86 -5.49
C TRP A 448 11.03 57.99 -6.88
N LEU A 449 11.04 56.90 -7.69
CA LEU A 449 11.54 56.92 -9.05
C LEU A 449 10.72 57.85 -9.92
N ALA A 450 9.40 57.89 -9.79
CA ALA A 450 8.52 58.81 -10.52
C ALA A 450 8.76 60.26 -10.11
N LYS A 451 9.00 60.49 -8.81
CA LYS A 451 9.37 61.84 -8.32
C LYS A 451 10.74 62.27 -8.84
N MET A 452 11.76 61.40 -8.75
CA MET A 452 13.10 61.65 -9.28
C MET A 452 13.06 61.93 -10.80
N GLU A 453 12.25 61.17 -11.54
CA GLU A 453 12.01 61.44 -12.97
C GLU A 453 11.40 62.83 -13.22
N ALA A 454 10.44 63.23 -12.38
CA ALA A 454 9.81 64.55 -12.46
C ALA A 454 10.81 65.69 -12.12
N ASP A 455 11.57 65.48 -11.02
CA ASP A 455 12.59 66.51 -10.58
C ASP A 455 13.68 66.69 -11.65
N ILE A 456 14.13 65.55 -12.26
CA ILE A 456 15.11 65.59 -13.35
C ILE A 456 14.51 66.28 -14.60
N LYS A 457 13.25 66.01 -14.95
CA LYS A 457 12.55 66.71 -16.08
C LYS A 457 12.49 68.23 -15.87
N GLU A 458 12.20 68.69 -14.64
CA GLU A 458 12.12 70.08 -14.30
C GLU A 458 13.51 70.71 -14.29
N ALA A 459 14.52 70.07 -13.70
CA ALA A 459 15.87 70.61 -13.61
C ALA A 459 16.62 70.67 -14.97
N THR A 460 16.38 69.68 -15.84
CA THR A 460 17.16 69.51 -17.10
C THR A 460 16.39 69.91 -18.37
N GLY A 461 15.08 70.10 -18.28
CA GLY A 461 14.22 70.30 -19.44
C GLY A 461 14.05 69.11 -20.39
N LEU A 462 14.49 67.94 -19.98
CA LEU A 462 14.41 66.71 -20.74
C LEU A 462 13.00 66.07 -20.62
N SER A 463 12.03 66.63 -21.37
CA SER A 463 10.60 66.20 -21.24
C SER A 463 10.27 64.79 -21.58
N LYS A 464 11.17 64.02 -22.22
CA LYS A 464 10.94 62.57 -22.60
C LYS A 464 11.91 61.62 -21.92
N ILE A 465 12.46 61.94 -20.78
CA ILE A 465 13.24 61.01 -19.97
C ILE A 465 12.29 59.98 -19.34
N LYS A 466 12.69 58.71 -19.32
CA LYS A 466 11.97 57.63 -18.70
C LYS A 466 12.91 56.82 -17.80
N THR A 467 12.41 56.41 -16.65
CA THR A 467 13.11 55.43 -15.81
C THR A 467 12.82 54.00 -16.30
N GLY A 468 13.84 53.14 -16.25
CA GLY A 468 13.73 51.74 -16.59
C GLY A 468 14.66 50.88 -15.75
N TYR A 469 14.42 49.53 -15.75
CA TYR A 469 15.27 48.54 -15.07
C TYR A 469 15.76 47.50 -16.06
N ASN A 470 17.04 47.14 -15.93
CA ASN A 470 17.64 46.01 -16.68
C ASN A 470 18.48 45.14 -15.75
N LYS A 471 18.35 43.79 -15.84
CA LYS A 471 19.09 42.85 -15.00
C LYS A 471 20.62 43.02 -15.04
N VAL A 472 21.18 43.54 -16.16
CA VAL A 472 22.64 43.68 -16.33
C VAL A 472 23.14 45.03 -15.76
N PHE A 473 22.37 46.14 -15.95
CA PHE A 473 22.83 47.51 -15.63
C PHE A 473 22.08 48.12 -14.44
N GLY A 474 21.03 47.45 -13.92
CA GLY A 474 20.18 47.98 -12.85
C GLY A 474 19.19 49.07 -13.35
N TYR A 475 18.85 50.01 -12.48
CA TYR A 475 18.00 51.16 -12.85
C TYR A 475 18.75 52.14 -13.71
N TYR A 476 18.07 52.69 -14.71
CA TYR A 476 18.63 53.67 -15.64
C TYR A 476 17.57 54.68 -16.07
N PHE A 477 18.07 55.84 -16.53
CA PHE A 477 17.29 56.82 -17.26
C PHE A 477 17.51 56.66 -18.76
N GLU A 478 16.43 56.55 -19.51
CA GLU A 478 16.47 56.47 -20.97
C GLU A 478 16.13 57.82 -21.57
N VAL A 479 17.06 58.36 -22.37
CA VAL A 479 16.95 59.64 -23.07
C VAL A 479 17.05 59.41 -24.58
N SER A 480 16.18 60.01 -25.38
CA SER A 480 16.22 59.88 -26.83
C SER A 480 17.49 60.51 -27.42
N HIS A 481 18.06 59.91 -28.46
CA HIS A 481 19.25 60.40 -29.18
C HIS A 481 19.20 61.90 -29.58
N SER A 482 18.01 62.41 -29.92
CA SER A 482 17.80 63.79 -30.30
C SER A 482 18.03 64.78 -29.16
N LYS A 483 18.19 64.34 -27.94
CA LYS A 483 18.36 65.10 -26.72
C LYS A 483 19.60 64.75 -25.90
N SER A 484 20.48 63.89 -26.43
CA SER A 484 21.69 63.48 -25.75
C SER A 484 22.69 64.59 -25.45
N GLU A 485 22.73 65.64 -26.27
CA GLU A 485 23.57 66.86 -26.07
C GLU A 485 23.08 67.73 -24.91
N GLN A 486 21.85 67.54 -24.43
CA GLN A 486 21.28 68.32 -23.31
C GLN A 486 21.40 67.60 -21.96
N VAL A 487 22.04 66.47 -21.97
CA VAL A 487 22.20 65.61 -20.73
C VAL A 487 23.34 66.27 -19.91
N PRO A 488 23.12 66.55 -18.59
CA PRO A 488 24.15 67.10 -17.71
C PRO A 488 25.35 66.16 -17.52
N ASP A 489 26.52 66.70 -17.20
CA ASP A 489 27.79 66.01 -17.04
C ASP A 489 27.76 64.91 -15.90
N TYR A 490 26.87 65.02 -14.91
CA TYR A 490 26.74 64.03 -13.84
C TYR A 490 25.98 62.77 -14.24
N PHE A 491 25.39 62.70 -15.46
CA PHE A 491 24.83 61.53 -16.06
C PHE A 491 25.95 60.68 -16.65
N ILE A 492 26.08 59.44 -16.15
CA ILE A 492 27.07 58.46 -16.61
C ILE A 492 26.41 57.57 -17.65
N ARG A 493 26.82 57.65 -18.90
CA ARG A 493 26.34 56.82 -20.00
C ARG A 493 26.74 55.36 -19.80
N LYS A 494 25.79 54.43 -19.88
CA LYS A 494 26.01 52.99 -19.74
C LYS A 494 25.74 52.18 -21.01
N GLN A 495 24.75 52.61 -21.82
CA GLN A 495 24.42 51.90 -23.04
C GLN A 495 23.86 52.83 -24.08
N THR A 496 24.27 52.63 -25.34
CA THR A 496 23.72 53.32 -26.52
C THR A 496 22.85 52.34 -27.28
N LEU A 497 21.59 52.69 -27.54
CA LEU A 497 20.62 51.98 -28.36
C LEU A 497 20.40 52.70 -29.68
N ALA A 498 19.73 52.12 -30.65
CA ALA A 498 19.47 52.71 -31.96
C ALA A 498 18.75 54.09 -31.89
N ASN A 499 17.82 54.27 -30.93
CA ASN A 499 16.98 55.47 -30.82
C ASN A 499 17.09 56.23 -29.49
N ALA A 500 17.86 55.73 -28.53
CA ALA A 500 17.99 56.21 -27.16
C ALA A 500 19.33 55.89 -26.53
N GLU A 501 19.71 56.63 -25.52
CA GLU A 501 20.86 56.32 -24.66
C GLU A 501 20.42 56.12 -23.21
N ARG A 502 21.09 55.21 -22.51
CA ARG A 502 20.82 54.87 -21.12
C ARG A 502 21.89 55.44 -20.22
N TYR A 503 21.45 56.13 -19.18
CA TYR A 503 22.29 56.81 -18.23
C TYR A 503 21.97 56.39 -16.81
N ILE A 504 22.97 56.49 -15.93
CA ILE A 504 22.78 56.41 -14.48
C ILE A 504 23.27 57.69 -13.83
N THR A 505 22.67 58.05 -12.70
CA THR A 505 23.18 59.13 -11.83
C THR A 505 23.68 58.56 -10.51
N PRO A 506 24.59 59.23 -9.77
CA PRO A 506 25.00 58.78 -8.43
C PRO A 506 23.83 58.55 -7.48
N GLU A 507 22.83 59.43 -7.50
CA GLU A 507 21.62 59.34 -6.70
C GLU A 507 20.78 58.08 -7.04
N LEU A 508 20.61 57.78 -8.33
CA LEU A 508 19.91 56.59 -8.79
C LEU A 508 20.66 55.32 -8.37
N LYS A 509 22.00 55.36 -8.35
CA LYS A 509 22.81 54.26 -7.92
C LYS A 509 22.74 54.00 -6.41
N GLU A 510 22.78 55.04 -5.60
CA GLU A 510 22.57 54.91 -4.15
C GLU A 510 21.19 54.38 -3.81
N PHE A 511 20.17 54.81 -4.54
CA PHE A 511 18.81 54.33 -4.38
C PHE A 511 18.68 52.86 -4.77
N GLU A 512 19.28 52.47 -5.88
CA GLU A 512 19.34 51.05 -6.30
C GLU A 512 19.93 50.17 -5.22
N ILE A 513 21.04 50.53 -4.62
CA ILE A 513 21.70 49.79 -3.55
C ILE A 513 20.74 49.63 -2.34
N LYS A 514 20.03 50.71 -1.97
CA LYS A 514 19.06 50.67 -0.87
C LYS A 514 17.90 49.73 -1.16
N ILE A 515 17.33 49.74 -2.35
CA ILE A 515 16.21 48.87 -2.75
C ILE A 515 16.65 47.41 -2.81
N LEU A 516 17.78 47.11 -3.45
CA LEU A 516 18.29 45.76 -3.55
C LEU A 516 18.60 45.18 -2.16
N SER A 517 19.24 45.98 -1.31
CA SER A 517 19.48 45.58 0.09
C SER A 517 18.19 45.36 0.91
N ALA A 518 17.14 46.15 0.64
CA ALA A 518 15.84 45.99 1.30
C ALA A 518 15.14 44.68 0.87
N LYS A 519 15.18 44.34 -0.44
CA LYS A 519 14.60 43.09 -0.94
C LYS A 519 15.29 41.86 -0.37
N ASP A 520 16.61 41.85 -0.32
CA ASP A 520 17.37 40.75 0.29
C ASP A 520 17.08 40.63 1.79
N LYS A 521 16.96 41.76 2.50
CA LYS A 521 16.56 41.79 3.92
C LYS A 521 15.14 41.33 4.16
N ILE A 522 14.19 41.68 3.30
CA ILE A 522 12.79 41.19 3.35
C ILE A 522 12.77 39.64 3.30
N ILE A 523 13.44 39.04 2.29
CA ILE A 523 13.49 37.62 2.12
C ILE A 523 14.16 36.93 3.33
N ALA A 524 15.27 37.50 3.83
CA ALA A 524 15.96 36.97 5.00
C ALA A 524 15.09 37.01 6.27
N LEU A 525 14.42 38.14 6.52
CA LEU A 525 13.55 38.31 7.68
C LEU A 525 12.28 37.44 7.58
N GLU A 526 11.66 37.32 6.39
CA GLU A 526 10.55 36.39 6.19
C GLU A 526 10.95 34.95 6.44
N HIS A 527 12.16 34.54 6.03
CA HIS A 527 12.69 33.22 6.31
C HIS A 527 12.89 33.00 7.81
N GLU A 528 13.44 33.96 8.54
CA GLU A 528 13.61 33.91 10.00
C GLU A 528 12.28 33.75 10.72
N LEU A 529 11.32 34.63 10.41
CA LEU A 529 9.97 34.58 10.98
C LEU A 529 9.25 33.25 10.68
N TYR A 530 9.43 32.74 9.46
CA TYR A 530 8.87 31.45 9.09
C TYR A 530 9.49 30.29 9.89
N GLN A 531 10.80 30.33 10.16
CA GLN A 531 11.46 29.34 11.01
C GLN A 531 10.97 29.44 12.48
N GLN A 532 10.73 30.64 12.99
CA GLN A 532 10.14 30.82 14.32
C GLN A 532 8.74 30.20 14.40
N LEU A 533 7.86 30.48 13.40
CA LEU A 533 6.53 29.87 13.32
C LEU A 533 6.61 28.33 13.29
N ARG A 534 7.54 27.78 12.54
CA ARG A 534 7.75 26.34 12.48
C ARG A 534 8.13 25.78 13.87
N ASN A 535 9.01 26.46 14.58
CA ASN A 535 9.43 26.04 15.92
C ASN A 535 8.28 26.13 16.94
N ASP A 536 7.42 27.13 16.83
CA ASP A 536 6.22 27.24 17.69
C ASP A 536 5.23 26.08 17.47
N ILE A 537 5.04 25.66 16.19
CA ILE A 537 4.18 24.52 15.86
C ILE A 537 4.80 23.21 16.39
N LYS A 538 6.13 23.07 16.36
CA LYS A 538 6.83 21.88 16.89
C LYS A 538 6.48 21.60 18.35
N LEU A 539 6.21 22.61 19.17
CA LEU A 539 5.89 22.45 20.59
C LEU A 539 4.56 21.70 20.84
N VAL A 540 3.65 21.72 19.87
CA VAL A 540 2.29 21.13 19.97
C VAL A 540 2.07 19.94 19.05
N ILE A 541 3.12 19.43 18.43
CA ILE A 541 3.03 18.34 17.42
C ILE A 541 2.23 17.13 17.95
N LYS A 542 2.51 16.67 19.17
CA LYS A 542 1.83 15.52 19.77
C LYS A 542 0.32 15.72 19.89
N ASP A 543 -0.10 16.89 20.31
CA ASP A 543 -1.52 17.20 20.50
C ASP A 543 -2.25 17.33 19.16
N VAL A 544 -1.57 17.90 18.15
CA VAL A 544 -2.10 18.00 16.78
C VAL A 544 -2.24 16.60 16.14
N GLN A 545 -1.26 15.71 16.33
CA GLN A 545 -1.35 14.34 15.85
C GLN A 545 -2.48 13.54 16.53
N GLU A 546 -2.69 13.73 17.84
CA GLU A 546 -3.81 13.08 18.55
C GLU A 546 -5.17 13.57 18.01
N THR A 547 -5.29 14.87 17.75
CA THR A 547 -6.47 15.45 17.12
C THR A 547 -6.67 14.88 15.71
N ALA A 548 -5.59 14.73 14.92
CA ALA A 548 -5.64 14.13 13.59
C ALA A 548 -6.17 12.69 13.60
N ARG A 549 -5.68 11.87 14.52
CA ARG A 549 -6.16 10.49 14.72
C ARG A 549 -7.63 10.43 15.11
N ALA A 550 -8.06 11.32 16.02
CA ALA A 550 -9.46 11.40 16.42
C ALA A 550 -10.38 11.79 15.26
N LEU A 551 -9.95 12.72 14.41
CA LEU A 551 -10.69 13.11 13.20
C LEU A 551 -10.70 12.01 12.12
N ALA A 552 -9.62 11.27 11.96
CA ALA A 552 -9.57 10.11 11.07
C ALA A 552 -10.60 9.04 11.49
N GLU A 553 -10.69 8.76 12.80
CA GLU A 553 -11.69 7.84 13.35
C GLU A 553 -13.13 8.33 13.12
N LEU A 554 -13.37 9.62 13.33
CA LEU A 554 -14.68 10.25 13.06
C LEU A 554 -15.07 10.15 11.58
N ASP A 555 -14.13 10.38 10.68
CA ASP A 555 -14.35 10.31 9.23
C ASP A 555 -14.67 8.89 8.77
N VAL A 556 -13.97 7.88 9.30
CA VAL A 556 -14.28 6.47 9.03
C VAL A 556 -15.67 6.10 9.52
N LEU A 557 -16.01 6.45 10.77
CA LEU A 557 -17.35 6.17 11.32
C LEU A 557 -18.45 6.89 10.53
N GLY A 558 -18.19 8.12 10.09
CA GLY A 558 -19.07 8.90 9.23
C GLY A 558 -19.25 8.27 7.84
N SER A 559 -18.18 7.71 7.29
CA SER A 559 -18.18 6.97 6.02
C SER A 559 -19.03 5.69 6.12
N LEU A 560 -18.78 4.86 7.13
CA LEU A 560 -19.53 3.63 7.38
C LEU A 560 -21.01 3.91 7.64
N ALA A 561 -21.33 4.98 8.37
CA ALA A 561 -22.70 5.40 8.63
C ALA A 561 -23.43 5.89 7.36
N LEU A 562 -22.72 6.60 6.48
CA LEU A 562 -23.29 7.03 5.21
C LEU A 562 -23.64 5.85 4.32
N VAL A 563 -22.67 4.92 4.12
CA VAL A 563 -22.89 3.71 3.33
C VAL A 563 -24.01 2.85 3.93
N GLY A 564 -24.00 2.64 5.26
CA GLY A 564 -25.06 1.88 5.94
C GLY A 564 -26.44 2.47 5.74
N TYR A 565 -26.55 3.79 5.72
CA TYR A 565 -27.80 4.49 5.45
C TYR A 565 -28.25 4.39 3.98
N GLU A 566 -27.34 4.69 3.04
CA GLU A 566 -27.66 4.73 1.61
C GLU A 566 -28.00 3.34 1.04
N GLU A 567 -27.24 2.31 1.46
CA GLU A 567 -27.37 0.94 0.96
C GLU A 567 -28.30 0.07 1.83
N HIS A 568 -28.96 0.64 2.83
CA HIS A 568 -29.90 -0.05 3.73
C HIS A 568 -29.28 -1.28 4.41
N TYR A 569 -28.06 -1.14 4.93
CA TYR A 569 -27.38 -2.18 5.68
C TYR A 569 -27.91 -2.26 7.11
N ILE A 570 -27.82 -3.43 7.73
CA ILE A 570 -28.26 -3.67 9.10
C ILE A 570 -27.07 -3.80 10.07
N CYS A 571 -27.30 -3.48 11.35
CA CYS A 571 -26.35 -3.72 12.42
C CYS A 571 -26.35 -5.22 12.78
N PRO A 572 -25.25 -5.98 12.54
CA PRO A 572 -25.19 -7.36 12.98
C PRO A 572 -25.02 -7.42 14.52
N THR A 573 -25.69 -8.38 15.15
CA THR A 573 -25.48 -8.69 16.58
C THR A 573 -24.19 -9.47 16.75
N ILE A 574 -23.26 -8.97 17.54
CA ILE A 574 -21.99 -9.65 17.81
C ILE A 574 -22.15 -10.52 19.06
N VAL A 575 -21.86 -11.82 18.94
CA VAL A 575 -22.04 -12.86 19.97
C VAL A 575 -20.73 -13.62 20.19
N MET A 576 -20.61 -14.36 21.30
CA MET A 576 -19.40 -15.13 21.66
C MET A 576 -19.64 -16.64 21.67
N ASN A 577 -20.68 -17.11 20.97
CA ASN A 577 -21.10 -18.53 20.99
C ASN A 577 -20.59 -19.36 19.80
N GLY A 578 -19.65 -18.81 19.01
CA GLY A 578 -19.11 -19.50 17.84
C GLY A 578 -20.02 -19.56 16.61
N GLN A 579 -21.22 -18.92 16.65
CA GLN A 579 -22.17 -18.96 15.54
C GLN A 579 -21.94 -17.85 14.52
N ILE A 580 -22.16 -18.16 13.26
CA ILE A 580 -22.35 -17.22 12.14
C ILE A 580 -23.70 -17.54 11.54
N ASN A 581 -24.69 -16.69 11.76
CA ASN A 581 -26.04 -16.85 11.23
C ASN A 581 -26.44 -15.54 10.54
N ILE A 582 -26.42 -15.53 9.22
CA ILE A 582 -26.76 -14.38 8.38
C ILE A 582 -27.95 -14.78 7.50
N ARG A 583 -29.04 -14.04 7.56
CA ARG A 583 -30.23 -14.25 6.76
C ARG A 583 -30.30 -13.23 5.61
N ASP A 584 -30.62 -13.76 4.43
CA ASP A 584 -30.70 -12.96 3.19
C ASP A 584 -29.47 -12.05 2.99
N GLY A 585 -28.27 -12.60 3.21
CA GLY A 585 -27.01 -11.90 2.99
C GLY A 585 -26.78 -11.60 1.51
N ARG A 586 -26.20 -10.42 1.21
CA ARG A 586 -25.90 -9.97 -0.14
C ARG A 586 -24.40 -9.63 -0.25
N HIS A 587 -23.86 -9.73 -1.46
CA HIS A 587 -22.45 -9.40 -1.71
C HIS A 587 -22.32 -7.90 -2.02
N PRO A 588 -21.72 -7.07 -1.14
CA PRO A 588 -21.76 -5.61 -1.25
C PRO A 588 -21.13 -5.09 -2.56
N VAL A 589 -20.04 -5.69 -3.00
CA VAL A 589 -19.35 -5.28 -4.23
C VAL A 589 -20.17 -5.65 -5.46
N ILE A 590 -20.63 -6.90 -5.56
CA ILE A 590 -21.38 -7.35 -6.73
C ILE A 590 -22.72 -6.62 -6.83
N GLU A 591 -23.43 -6.44 -5.71
CA GLU A 591 -24.70 -5.70 -5.65
C GLU A 591 -24.55 -4.29 -6.23
N LYS A 592 -23.51 -3.56 -5.84
CA LYS A 592 -23.20 -2.20 -6.34
C LYS A 592 -22.99 -2.14 -7.86
N PHE A 593 -22.39 -3.18 -8.44
CA PHE A 593 -22.06 -3.20 -9.87
C PHE A 593 -23.16 -3.83 -10.76
N LEU A 594 -24.18 -4.49 -10.17
CA LEU A 594 -25.33 -5.00 -10.90
C LEU A 594 -26.24 -3.83 -11.32
N LYS A 595 -26.14 -3.42 -12.60
CA LYS A 595 -26.90 -2.26 -13.12
C LYS A 595 -28.37 -2.56 -13.43
N ARG A 596 -28.77 -3.83 -13.71
CA ARG A 596 -30.09 -4.24 -14.20
C ARG A 596 -30.67 -5.49 -13.54
N GLU A 597 -29.87 -6.25 -12.82
CA GLU A 597 -30.28 -7.48 -12.14
C GLU A 597 -30.29 -7.26 -10.63
N VAL A 598 -31.27 -7.83 -9.96
CA VAL A 598 -31.32 -7.85 -8.49
C VAL A 598 -30.42 -8.95 -8.00
N PHE A 599 -29.56 -8.66 -7.02
CA PHE A 599 -28.73 -9.68 -6.38
C PHE A 599 -29.63 -10.69 -5.64
N VAL A 600 -29.36 -11.99 -5.83
CA VAL A 600 -30.09 -13.04 -5.13
C VAL A 600 -29.50 -13.26 -3.75
N PRO A 601 -30.22 -12.94 -2.66
CA PRO A 601 -29.69 -13.08 -1.31
C PRO A 601 -29.56 -14.55 -0.91
N ASN A 602 -28.60 -14.84 -0.02
CA ASN A 602 -28.35 -16.18 0.49
C ASN A 602 -28.20 -16.19 2.01
N ASP A 603 -28.68 -17.25 2.65
CA ASP A 603 -28.46 -17.52 4.07
C ASP A 603 -27.08 -18.16 4.27
N ILE A 604 -26.39 -17.76 5.36
CA ILE A 604 -25.12 -18.36 5.79
C ILE A 604 -25.28 -18.81 7.23
N VAL A 605 -25.18 -20.10 7.45
CA VAL A 605 -25.26 -20.69 8.78
C VAL A 605 -24.02 -21.55 8.99
N LEU A 606 -23.21 -21.19 9.97
CA LEU A 606 -22.02 -21.94 10.41
C LEU A 606 -21.96 -21.91 11.94
N ASN A 607 -21.78 -23.06 12.55
CA ASN A 607 -21.69 -23.19 14.01
C ASN A 607 -20.86 -24.42 14.38
N HIS A 608 -20.55 -24.59 15.66
CA HIS A 608 -19.82 -25.75 16.14
C HIS A 608 -20.72 -26.92 16.58
N ASP A 609 -22.04 -26.77 16.47
CA ASP A 609 -22.99 -27.77 16.92
C ASP A 609 -23.29 -28.81 15.82
N ASP A 610 -23.78 -28.36 14.67
CA ASP A 610 -24.28 -29.23 13.59
C ASP A 610 -23.89 -28.77 12.15
N GLU A 611 -23.40 -27.55 11.95
CA GLU A 611 -23.02 -27.00 10.65
C GLU A 611 -21.64 -26.33 10.71
N GLU A 612 -20.60 -27.14 11.00
CA GLU A 612 -19.21 -26.68 11.07
C GLU A 612 -18.54 -26.65 9.69
N PHE A 613 -18.92 -27.61 8.83
CA PHE A 613 -18.35 -27.80 7.50
C PHE A 613 -19.46 -27.86 6.44
N LEU A 614 -19.48 -26.91 5.49
CA LEU A 614 -20.43 -26.90 4.38
C LEU A 614 -19.74 -27.36 3.09
N LEU A 615 -20.09 -28.55 2.61
CA LEU A 615 -19.65 -29.06 1.31
C LEU A 615 -20.62 -28.60 0.22
N ILE A 616 -20.14 -27.72 -0.66
CA ILE A 616 -20.98 -27.03 -1.65
C ILE A 616 -20.73 -27.64 -3.03
N THR A 617 -21.70 -28.38 -3.55
CA THR A 617 -21.65 -29.00 -4.87
C THR A 617 -22.43 -28.17 -5.90
N GLY A 618 -22.22 -28.45 -7.17
CA GLY A 618 -22.96 -27.81 -8.27
C GLY A 618 -22.05 -27.25 -9.38
N PRO A 619 -22.63 -26.78 -10.49
CA PRO A 619 -21.88 -26.37 -11.66
C PRO A 619 -21.10 -25.06 -11.44
N ASN A 620 -20.07 -24.86 -12.27
CA ASN A 620 -19.36 -23.60 -12.35
C ASN A 620 -20.29 -22.50 -12.89
N MET A 621 -20.02 -21.24 -12.57
CA MET A 621 -20.84 -20.06 -12.87
C MET A 621 -22.21 -20.02 -12.18
N ALA A 622 -22.55 -20.97 -11.32
CA ALA A 622 -23.80 -20.99 -10.58
C ALA A 622 -23.80 -20.11 -9.31
N GLY A 623 -22.63 -19.54 -8.95
CA GLY A 623 -22.50 -18.59 -7.83
C GLY A 623 -21.86 -19.16 -6.55
N LYS A 624 -21.29 -20.37 -6.56
CA LYS A 624 -20.62 -20.99 -5.40
C LYS A 624 -19.50 -20.10 -4.83
N SER A 625 -18.52 -19.74 -5.64
CA SER A 625 -17.37 -18.91 -5.23
C SER A 625 -17.83 -17.53 -4.76
N THR A 626 -18.87 -16.95 -5.38
CA THR A 626 -19.48 -15.69 -4.95
C THR A 626 -20.07 -15.79 -3.55
N TYR A 627 -20.81 -16.88 -3.27
CA TYR A 627 -21.39 -17.16 -1.96
C TYR A 627 -20.33 -17.29 -0.87
N MET A 628 -19.24 -18.01 -1.14
CA MET A 628 -18.16 -18.17 -0.19
C MET A 628 -17.41 -16.86 0.08
N ARG A 629 -17.10 -16.09 -0.97
CA ARG A 629 -16.50 -14.76 -0.81
C ARG A 629 -17.42 -13.80 -0.05
N GLN A 630 -18.72 -13.85 -0.32
CA GLN A 630 -19.73 -13.07 0.43
C GLN A 630 -19.63 -13.33 1.93
N ALA A 631 -19.51 -14.61 2.35
CA ALA A 631 -19.39 -14.96 3.75
C ALA A 631 -18.19 -14.28 4.40
N ALA A 632 -17.00 -14.37 3.79
CA ALA A 632 -15.79 -13.72 4.30
C ALA A 632 -15.91 -12.19 4.36
N ILE A 633 -16.44 -11.56 3.31
CA ILE A 633 -16.61 -10.10 3.23
C ILE A 633 -17.57 -9.59 4.30
N LEU A 634 -18.68 -10.28 4.55
CA LEU A 634 -19.63 -9.90 5.59
C LEU A 634 -19.01 -10.02 6.99
N MET A 635 -18.16 -11.03 7.22
CA MET A 635 -17.39 -11.17 8.45
C MET A 635 -16.42 -9.99 8.65
N ILE A 636 -15.66 -9.63 7.62
CA ILE A 636 -14.73 -8.50 7.66
C ILE A 636 -15.50 -7.19 7.97
N MET A 637 -16.62 -6.94 7.28
CA MET A 637 -17.46 -5.77 7.53
C MET A 637 -17.97 -5.72 8.97
N ALA A 638 -18.46 -6.84 9.49
CA ALA A 638 -18.93 -6.92 10.88
C ALA A 638 -17.81 -6.64 11.88
N GLN A 639 -16.61 -7.20 11.65
CA GLN A 639 -15.47 -7.09 12.56
C GLN A 639 -14.74 -5.73 12.48
N ILE A 640 -14.95 -4.91 11.45
CA ILE A 640 -14.52 -3.51 11.49
C ILE A 640 -15.52 -2.59 12.20
N GLY A 641 -16.69 -3.13 12.63
CA GLY A 641 -17.78 -2.37 13.23
C GLY A 641 -18.77 -1.75 12.24
N SER A 642 -18.73 -2.16 10.97
CA SER A 642 -19.66 -1.71 9.93
C SER A 642 -21.01 -2.42 10.03
N PHE A 643 -22.05 -1.80 9.47
CA PHE A 643 -23.28 -2.45 9.10
C PHE A 643 -23.08 -3.31 7.86
N ILE A 644 -23.93 -4.34 7.68
CA ILE A 644 -23.78 -5.35 6.61
C ILE A 644 -25.06 -5.49 5.76
N PRO A 645 -24.92 -5.85 4.47
CA PRO A 645 -26.06 -6.12 3.58
C PRO A 645 -26.71 -7.48 3.90
N ALA A 646 -27.65 -7.48 4.84
CA ALA A 646 -28.41 -8.65 5.25
C ALA A 646 -29.80 -8.22 5.77
N ARG A 647 -30.72 -9.19 5.98
CA ARG A 647 -31.97 -8.94 6.68
C ARG A 647 -31.80 -9.02 8.19
N GLU A 648 -31.08 -10.03 8.65
CA GLU A 648 -30.75 -10.30 10.05
C GLU A 648 -29.40 -10.96 10.14
N ALA A 649 -28.61 -10.65 11.17
CA ALA A 649 -27.33 -11.31 11.39
C ALA A 649 -26.96 -11.41 12.86
N SER A 650 -26.47 -12.58 13.25
CA SER A 650 -25.80 -12.85 14.52
C SER A 650 -24.46 -13.49 14.23
N ILE A 651 -23.38 -12.83 14.64
CA ILE A 651 -22.03 -13.14 14.17
C ILE A 651 -21.08 -13.26 15.37
N SER A 652 -20.39 -14.38 15.45
CA SER A 652 -19.25 -14.55 16.36
C SER A 652 -17.96 -14.18 15.61
N PRO A 653 -17.11 -13.32 16.16
CA PRO A 653 -15.84 -12.97 15.51
C PRO A 653 -14.98 -14.20 15.24
N VAL A 654 -14.26 -14.17 14.12
CA VAL A 654 -13.27 -15.17 13.75
C VAL A 654 -11.87 -14.57 13.90
N ASP A 655 -10.89 -15.44 14.18
CA ASP A 655 -9.49 -15.04 14.39
C ASP A 655 -8.70 -14.95 13.08
N ARG A 656 -9.03 -15.83 12.11
CA ARG A 656 -8.38 -15.89 10.80
C ARG A 656 -9.40 -16.19 9.71
N ILE A 657 -9.17 -15.64 8.52
CA ILE A 657 -9.89 -16.03 7.31
C ILE A 657 -8.87 -16.51 6.29
N PHE A 658 -8.99 -17.79 5.93
CA PHE A 658 -8.18 -18.39 4.87
C PHE A 658 -9.00 -18.57 3.62
N THR A 659 -8.42 -18.19 2.47
CA THR A 659 -9.08 -18.39 1.18
C THR A 659 -8.16 -19.04 0.17
N ARG A 660 -8.64 -20.12 -0.43
CA ARG A 660 -8.06 -20.70 -1.64
C ARG A 660 -9.15 -20.71 -2.71
N VAL A 661 -9.18 -19.67 -3.55
CA VAL A 661 -10.21 -19.46 -4.58
C VAL A 661 -9.53 -19.20 -5.93
N GLY A 662 -9.86 -20.02 -6.95
CA GLY A 662 -9.37 -19.89 -8.32
C GLY A 662 -7.94 -20.40 -8.53
N ALA A 663 -7.60 -20.73 -9.77
CA ALA A 663 -6.24 -21.02 -10.21
C ALA A 663 -5.58 -19.70 -10.65
N SER A 664 -4.65 -19.18 -9.87
CA SER A 664 -3.75 -18.14 -10.38
C SER A 664 -2.51 -18.82 -10.97
N ASP A 665 -2.37 -18.80 -12.27
CA ASP A 665 -1.12 -19.17 -12.93
C ASP A 665 -0.08 -18.10 -12.59
N ASP A 666 0.81 -18.39 -11.68
CA ASP A 666 1.97 -17.55 -11.42
C ASP A 666 3.13 -18.03 -12.31
N ILE A 667 3.15 -17.52 -13.54
CA ILE A 667 4.18 -17.86 -14.53
C ILE A 667 5.57 -17.35 -14.07
N SER A 668 5.62 -16.37 -13.17
CA SER A 668 6.86 -15.73 -12.73
C SER A 668 7.74 -16.65 -11.87
N THR A 669 7.13 -17.56 -11.10
CA THR A 669 7.86 -18.46 -10.20
C THR A 669 8.28 -19.80 -10.84
N GLY A 670 7.81 -20.10 -12.06
CA GLY A 670 8.09 -21.38 -12.75
C GLY A 670 7.57 -22.63 -12.00
N GLN A 671 6.74 -22.45 -10.96
CA GLN A 671 6.14 -23.55 -10.20
C GLN A 671 4.84 -24.03 -10.88
N SER A 672 4.59 -25.33 -10.80
CA SER A 672 3.31 -25.91 -11.23
C SER A 672 2.15 -25.32 -10.41
N THR A 673 1.02 -24.99 -11.07
CA THR A 673 -0.22 -24.53 -10.43
C THR A 673 -0.68 -25.46 -9.30
N PHE A 674 -0.48 -26.76 -9.47
CA PHE A 674 -0.77 -27.78 -8.45
C PHE A 674 0.15 -27.64 -7.22
N MET A 675 1.44 -27.37 -7.40
CA MET A 675 2.38 -27.16 -6.28
C MET A 675 2.06 -25.91 -5.48
N VAL A 676 1.70 -24.81 -6.15
CA VAL A 676 1.24 -23.57 -5.50
C VAL A 676 -0.04 -23.83 -4.70
N GLU A 677 -0.97 -24.60 -5.27
CA GLU A 677 -2.20 -25.00 -4.58
C GLU A 677 -1.90 -25.81 -3.32
N MET A 678 -1.05 -26.83 -3.41
CA MET A 678 -0.72 -27.69 -2.27
C MET A 678 0.04 -26.94 -1.16
N LYS A 679 0.92 -26.01 -1.49
CA LYS A 679 1.57 -25.12 -0.51
C LYS A 679 0.55 -24.25 0.25
N ALA A 680 -0.42 -23.69 -0.47
CA ALA A 680 -1.48 -22.89 0.16
C ALA A 680 -2.36 -23.74 1.09
N VAL A 681 -2.73 -24.96 0.67
CA VAL A 681 -3.49 -25.88 1.50
C VAL A 681 -2.69 -26.32 2.74
N ALA A 682 -1.40 -26.64 2.59
CA ALA A 682 -0.53 -26.97 3.71
C ALA A 682 -0.48 -25.83 4.74
N TYR A 683 -0.26 -24.59 4.28
CA TYR A 683 -0.26 -23.40 5.13
C TYR A 683 -1.58 -23.23 5.91
N ILE A 684 -2.72 -23.47 5.25
CA ILE A 684 -4.05 -23.42 5.89
C ILE A 684 -4.16 -24.47 6.98
N LEU A 685 -3.80 -25.73 6.67
CA LEU A 685 -3.92 -26.84 7.63
C LEU A 685 -3.01 -26.70 8.85
N GLU A 686 -1.85 -26.05 8.71
CA GLU A 686 -0.91 -25.77 9.80
C GLU A 686 -1.35 -24.61 10.70
N ASN A 687 -2.02 -23.59 10.14
CA ASN A 687 -2.27 -22.32 10.85
C ASN A 687 -3.74 -22.10 11.23
N ALA A 688 -4.68 -22.90 10.71
CA ALA A 688 -6.09 -22.75 11.02
C ALA A 688 -6.42 -23.23 12.45
N THR A 689 -7.30 -22.47 13.11
CA THR A 689 -7.82 -22.79 14.45
C THR A 689 -9.31 -23.14 14.39
N HIS A 690 -9.88 -23.58 15.50
CA HIS A 690 -11.32 -23.83 15.59
C HIS A 690 -12.17 -22.55 15.42
N ASN A 691 -11.59 -21.35 15.63
CA ASN A 691 -12.27 -20.08 15.43
C ASN A 691 -12.06 -19.49 14.01
N SER A 692 -11.27 -20.18 13.16
CA SER A 692 -10.99 -19.70 11.81
C SER A 692 -12.15 -19.95 10.86
N LEU A 693 -12.27 -19.09 9.83
CA LEU A 693 -13.12 -19.29 8.66
C LEU A 693 -12.26 -19.73 7.48
N ILE A 694 -12.51 -20.94 6.98
CA ILE A 694 -11.75 -21.56 5.90
C ILE A 694 -12.61 -21.62 4.64
N ILE A 695 -12.10 -21.08 3.52
CA ILE A 695 -12.76 -21.08 2.22
C ILE A 695 -11.89 -21.78 1.20
N LEU A 696 -12.35 -22.94 0.74
CA LEU A 696 -11.65 -23.78 -0.23
C LEU A 696 -12.50 -23.94 -1.49
N ASP A 697 -11.96 -23.59 -2.65
CA ASP A 697 -12.65 -23.68 -3.93
C ASP A 697 -11.89 -24.60 -4.88
N GLU A 698 -12.50 -25.75 -5.21
CA GLU A 698 -12.06 -26.70 -6.22
C GLU A 698 -10.64 -27.28 -5.99
N ILE A 699 -10.35 -27.72 -4.77
CA ILE A 699 -9.05 -28.35 -4.42
C ILE A 699 -8.85 -29.67 -5.19
N GLY A 700 -7.62 -29.92 -5.66
CA GLY A 700 -7.22 -31.16 -6.35
C GLY A 700 -7.44 -31.12 -7.87
N ARG A 701 -7.71 -29.95 -8.47
CA ARG A 701 -8.02 -29.84 -9.91
C ARG A 701 -6.79 -29.91 -10.82
N GLY A 702 -5.62 -29.65 -10.29
CA GLY A 702 -4.35 -29.57 -11.03
C GLY A 702 -3.65 -30.93 -11.29
N THR A 703 -4.28 -32.07 -10.93
CA THR A 703 -3.72 -33.42 -11.06
C THR A 703 -4.73 -34.42 -11.63
N SER A 704 -4.43 -35.73 -11.60
CA SER A 704 -5.37 -36.75 -12.05
C SER A 704 -6.62 -36.77 -11.15
N THR A 705 -7.77 -37.19 -11.72
CA THR A 705 -9.06 -37.19 -11.01
C THR A 705 -9.01 -37.93 -9.69
N PHE A 706 -8.39 -39.14 -9.66
CA PHE A 706 -8.31 -39.97 -8.47
C PHE A 706 -7.35 -39.39 -7.43
N ASP A 707 -6.21 -38.83 -7.82
CA ASP A 707 -5.30 -38.19 -6.90
C ASP A 707 -5.94 -36.93 -6.29
N GLY A 708 -6.60 -36.12 -7.13
CA GLY A 708 -7.30 -34.92 -6.69
C GLY A 708 -8.44 -35.22 -5.70
N LEU A 709 -9.26 -36.23 -5.99
CA LEU A 709 -10.32 -36.72 -5.09
C LEU A 709 -9.74 -37.20 -3.77
N SER A 710 -8.67 -38.03 -3.81
CA SER A 710 -8.05 -38.60 -2.60
C SER A 710 -7.48 -37.48 -1.69
N ILE A 711 -6.83 -36.48 -2.28
CA ILE A 711 -6.29 -35.31 -1.53
C ILE A 711 -7.44 -34.49 -0.96
N ALA A 712 -8.45 -34.16 -1.78
CA ALA A 712 -9.61 -33.40 -1.34
C ALA A 712 -10.33 -34.07 -0.16
N GLN A 713 -10.56 -35.39 -0.23
CA GLN A 713 -11.15 -36.16 0.86
C GLN A 713 -10.28 -36.13 2.12
N ALA A 714 -8.99 -36.33 1.99
CA ALA A 714 -8.06 -36.31 3.12
C ALA A 714 -8.02 -34.92 3.81
N VAL A 715 -8.08 -33.83 3.04
CA VAL A 715 -8.17 -32.46 3.56
C VAL A 715 -9.47 -32.24 4.34
N VAL A 716 -10.63 -32.66 3.79
CA VAL A 716 -11.93 -32.60 4.49
C VAL A 716 -11.86 -33.38 5.81
N GLU A 717 -11.37 -34.62 5.77
CA GLU A 717 -11.24 -35.45 6.97
C GLU A 717 -10.31 -34.83 8.01
N HIS A 718 -9.19 -34.25 7.59
CA HIS A 718 -8.24 -33.59 8.50
C HIS A 718 -8.89 -32.39 9.20
N ILE A 719 -9.58 -31.53 8.45
CA ILE A 719 -10.27 -30.36 9.00
C ILE A 719 -11.34 -30.82 10.01
N CYS A 720 -12.17 -31.78 9.64
CA CYS A 720 -13.25 -32.31 10.51
C CYS A 720 -12.75 -33.03 11.75
N LYS A 721 -11.56 -33.65 11.73
CA LYS A 721 -11.02 -34.43 12.86
C LYS A 721 -10.11 -33.63 13.77
N HIS A 722 -9.35 -32.68 13.24
CA HIS A 722 -8.24 -32.06 13.97
C HIS A 722 -8.38 -30.55 14.15
N ILE A 723 -8.90 -29.83 13.15
CA ILE A 723 -8.98 -28.38 13.20
C ILE A 723 -10.29 -27.88 13.76
N HIS A 724 -11.41 -28.46 13.32
CA HIS A 724 -12.76 -28.04 13.69
C HIS A 724 -13.06 -26.56 13.33
N GLY A 725 -12.45 -26.04 12.26
CA GLY A 725 -12.67 -24.68 11.76
C GLY A 725 -13.94 -24.58 10.92
N LYS A 726 -14.62 -23.43 10.98
CA LYS A 726 -15.79 -23.15 10.15
C LYS A 726 -15.37 -23.14 8.68
N THR A 727 -15.87 -24.11 7.90
CA THR A 727 -15.37 -24.34 6.55
C THR A 727 -16.46 -24.27 5.49
N LEU A 728 -16.17 -23.54 4.40
CA LEU A 728 -16.94 -23.53 3.16
C LEU A 728 -16.07 -24.19 2.08
N PHE A 729 -16.46 -25.35 1.60
CA PHE A 729 -15.71 -26.12 0.61
C PHE A 729 -16.54 -26.33 -0.66
N ALA A 730 -16.19 -25.66 -1.74
CA ALA A 730 -16.81 -25.90 -3.05
C ALA A 730 -16.01 -26.95 -3.83
N THR A 731 -16.73 -27.90 -4.41
CA THR A 731 -16.11 -29.00 -5.15
C THR A 731 -16.98 -29.47 -6.31
N HIS A 732 -16.33 -30.15 -7.26
CA HIS A 732 -16.98 -30.92 -8.34
C HIS A 732 -16.99 -32.41 -8.07
N TYR A 733 -16.32 -32.87 -7.00
CA TYR A 733 -16.28 -34.27 -6.62
C TYR A 733 -17.59 -34.63 -5.89
N HIS A 734 -18.52 -35.26 -6.61
CA HIS A 734 -19.81 -35.69 -6.06
C HIS A 734 -19.62 -36.83 -5.05
N GLU A 735 -18.53 -37.59 -5.17
CA GLU A 735 -18.16 -38.68 -4.27
C GLU A 735 -17.98 -38.23 -2.81
N LEU A 736 -17.63 -36.96 -2.61
CA LEU A 736 -17.45 -36.41 -1.26
C LEU A 736 -18.79 -36.19 -0.50
N ILE A 737 -19.93 -36.25 -1.17
CA ILE A 737 -21.26 -36.08 -0.57
C ILE A 737 -21.51 -37.13 0.51
N CYS A 738 -21.02 -38.36 0.33
CA CYS A 738 -21.15 -39.43 1.31
C CYS A 738 -20.50 -39.14 2.68
N LEU A 739 -19.59 -38.17 2.76
CA LEU A 739 -18.91 -37.81 4.00
C LEU A 739 -19.87 -37.23 5.06
N GLU A 740 -21.06 -36.73 4.70
CA GLU A 740 -22.09 -36.28 5.63
C GLU A 740 -22.56 -37.42 6.53
N GLU A 741 -22.59 -38.67 6.04
CA GLU A 741 -22.96 -39.83 6.84
C GLU A 741 -21.90 -40.17 7.92
N SER A 742 -20.63 -39.85 7.62
CA SER A 742 -19.52 -40.15 8.50
C SER A 742 -19.19 -39.01 9.48
N TYR A 743 -19.54 -37.79 9.15
CA TYR A 743 -19.22 -36.58 9.93
C TYR A 743 -20.48 -35.76 10.21
N SER A 744 -21.00 -35.85 11.43
CA SER A 744 -22.29 -35.23 11.83
C SER A 744 -22.38 -33.73 11.63
N LYS A 745 -21.25 -33.03 11.72
CA LYS A 745 -21.15 -31.56 11.57
C LYS A 745 -20.83 -31.10 10.14
N LEU A 746 -20.61 -32.02 9.22
CA LEU A 746 -20.51 -31.78 7.80
C LEU A 746 -21.90 -31.81 7.18
N LYS A 747 -22.25 -30.77 6.39
CA LYS A 747 -23.52 -30.68 5.68
C LYS A 747 -23.31 -30.40 4.20
N ASN A 748 -24.08 -31.15 3.40
CA ASN A 748 -24.10 -30.94 1.94
C ASN A 748 -25.02 -29.79 1.55
N TYR A 749 -24.52 -28.96 0.67
CA TYR A 749 -25.24 -27.85 0.06
C TYR A 749 -25.09 -27.87 -1.45
N THR A 750 -26.08 -27.34 -2.15
CA THR A 750 -26.04 -27.23 -3.61
C THR A 750 -26.67 -25.93 -4.09
N VAL A 751 -26.38 -25.57 -5.33
CA VAL A 751 -27.04 -24.43 -5.98
C VAL A 751 -28.43 -24.86 -6.45
N ALA A 752 -29.46 -24.11 -6.08
CA ALA A 752 -30.82 -24.37 -6.55
C ALA A 752 -30.93 -24.20 -8.08
N VAL A 753 -31.52 -25.20 -8.71
CA VAL A 753 -31.69 -25.31 -10.16
C VAL A 753 -33.16 -25.41 -10.50
N LYS A 754 -33.59 -24.70 -11.53
CA LYS A 754 -34.95 -24.86 -12.07
C LYS A 754 -34.86 -25.39 -13.48
N GLU A 755 -35.31 -26.62 -13.66
CA GLU A 755 -35.39 -27.26 -14.96
C GLU A 755 -36.70 -26.86 -15.67
N LYS A 756 -36.63 -26.44 -16.94
CA LYS A 756 -37.76 -26.13 -17.79
C LYS A 756 -37.58 -26.81 -19.14
N GLY A 757 -37.96 -28.08 -19.19
CA GLY A 757 -37.74 -28.94 -20.37
C GLY A 757 -36.25 -29.26 -20.56
N LYS A 758 -35.68 -28.80 -21.67
CA LYS A 758 -34.21 -28.96 -21.94
C LYS A 758 -33.36 -27.78 -21.41
N ASP A 759 -34.00 -26.74 -20.93
CA ASP A 759 -33.30 -25.57 -20.40
C ASP A 759 -33.23 -25.63 -18.89
N VAL A 760 -32.04 -25.28 -18.35
CA VAL A 760 -31.75 -25.22 -16.94
C VAL A 760 -31.42 -23.78 -16.55
N ALA A 761 -32.13 -23.26 -15.55
CA ALA A 761 -31.87 -21.95 -14.98
C ALA A 761 -31.27 -22.10 -13.58
N PHE A 762 -30.06 -21.56 -13.39
CA PHE A 762 -29.42 -21.51 -12.08
C PHE A 762 -30.02 -20.35 -11.28
N LEU A 763 -30.65 -20.67 -10.14
CA LEU A 763 -31.32 -19.66 -9.31
C LEU A 763 -30.35 -18.85 -8.44
N ARG A 764 -29.04 -19.18 -8.46
CA ARG A 764 -27.98 -18.53 -7.64
C ARG A 764 -28.29 -18.56 -6.13
N ARG A 765 -29.16 -19.48 -5.69
CA ARG A 765 -29.51 -19.70 -4.28
C ARG A 765 -28.92 -21.02 -3.79
N ILE A 766 -28.21 -20.95 -2.68
CA ILE A 766 -27.60 -22.11 -2.02
C ILE A 766 -28.63 -22.74 -1.09
N ILE A 767 -28.87 -24.05 -1.22
CA ILE A 767 -29.83 -24.82 -0.45
C ILE A 767 -29.20 -26.08 0.13
N LYS A 768 -29.75 -26.63 1.21
CA LYS A 768 -29.29 -27.89 1.79
C LYS A 768 -29.55 -29.05 0.82
N GLY A 769 -28.62 -29.98 0.74
CA GLY A 769 -28.67 -31.19 -0.08
C GLY A 769 -27.50 -31.29 -1.08
N GLY A 770 -27.24 -32.49 -1.58
CA GLY A 770 -26.23 -32.75 -2.61
C GLY A 770 -26.80 -32.55 -4.03
N ALA A 771 -25.95 -32.29 -5.01
CA ALA A 771 -26.35 -32.32 -6.41
C ALA A 771 -26.15 -33.73 -6.98
N ASP A 772 -27.23 -34.34 -7.43
CA ASP A 772 -27.21 -35.71 -7.97
C ASP A 772 -26.73 -35.80 -9.44
N ARG A 773 -26.59 -34.67 -10.13
CA ARG A 773 -26.24 -34.61 -11.56
C ARG A 773 -25.22 -33.53 -11.90
N SER A 774 -24.39 -33.87 -12.87
CA SER A 774 -23.46 -32.92 -13.51
C SER A 774 -24.20 -32.02 -14.54
N TYR A 775 -24.00 -30.69 -14.48
CA TYR A 775 -24.60 -29.75 -15.42
C TYR A 775 -23.58 -29.16 -16.42
N GLY A 776 -22.38 -29.78 -16.56
CA GLY A 776 -21.30 -29.27 -17.41
C GLY A 776 -21.68 -29.10 -18.88
N ILE A 777 -22.40 -30.08 -19.45
CA ILE A 777 -22.87 -30.01 -20.86
C ILE A 777 -23.89 -28.88 -21.03
N HIS A 778 -24.69 -28.61 -20.00
CA HIS A 778 -25.68 -27.52 -20.06
C HIS A 778 -24.97 -26.14 -20.04
N VAL A 779 -23.96 -25.96 -19.20
CA VAL A 779 -23.10 -24.76 -19.20
C VAL A 779 -22.41 -24.57 -20.56
N ALA A 780 -21.89 -25.66 -21.17
CA ALA A 780 -21.30 -25.63 -22.49
C ALA A 780 -22.30 -25.18 -23.59
N ARG A 781 -23.59 -25.56 -23.44
CA ARG A 781 -24.69 -25.10 -24.33
C ARG A 781 -24.93 -23.61 -24.19
N VAL A 782 -24.99 -23.09 -22.95
CA VAL A 782 -25.14 -21.64 -22.68
C VAL A 782 -23.94 -20.85 -23.20
N ALA A 783 -22.73 -21.42 -23.14
CA ALA A 783 -21.51 -20.84 -23.68
C ALA A 783 -21.44 -20.84 -25.22
N GLY A 784 -22.41 -21.48 -25.90
CA GLY A 784 -22.51 -21.45 -27.36
C GLY A 784 -21.74 -22.53 -28.10
N LEU A 785 -21.39 -23.66 -27.47
CA LEU A 785 -20.77 -24.78 -28.14
C LEU A 785 -21.70 -25.36 -29.23
N PRO A 786 -21.15 -25.84 -30.37
CA PRO A 786 -21.97 -26.43 -31.46
C PRO A 786 -22.79 -27.64 -30.98
N ASN A 787 -24.03 -27.69 -31.43
CA ASN A 787 -24.97 -28.76 -31.03
C ASN A 787 -24.48 -30.19 -31.33
N SER A 788 -23.65 -30.38 -32.39
CA SER A 788 -23.02 -31.67 -32.69
C SER A 788 -22.08 -32.14 -31.58
N VAL A 789 -21.31 -31.23 -30.99
CA VAL A 789 -20.38 -31.51 -29.88
C VAL A 789 -21.18 -31.84 -28.63
N LEU A 790 -22.22 -31.04 -28.33
CA LEU A 790 -23.08 -31.23 -27.15
C LEU A 790 -23.78 -32.61 -27.17
N LYS A 791 -24.38 -33.00 -28.32
CA LYS A 791 -25.03 -34.32 -28.45
C LYS A 791 -24.04 -35.47 -28.30
N ARG A 792 -22.80 -35.32 -28.82
CA ARG A 792 -21.78 -36.33 -28.62
C ARG A 792 -21.33 -36.45 -27.19
N ALA A 793 -21.19 -35.28 -26.49
CA ALA A 793 -20.84 -35.23 -25.07
C ALA A 793 -21.92 -35.88 -24.18
N GLU A 794 -23.21 -35.68 -24.47
CA GLU A 794 -24.32 -36.37 -23.78
C GLU A 794 -24.19 -37.89 -23.86
N VAL A 795 -23.95 -38.43 -25.07
CA VAL A 795 -23.79 -39.91 -25.24
C VAL A 795 -22.54 -40.44 -24.52
N ILE A 796 -21.45 -39.66 -24.50
CA ILE A 796 -20.23 -40.08 -23.80
C ILE A 796 -20.48 -40.05 -22.27
N LEU A 797 -21.16 -39.05 -21.74
CA LEU A 797 -21.45 -38.93 -20.33
C LEU A 797 -22.31 -40.11 -19.86
N GLU A 798 -23.41 -40.43 -20.56
CA GLU A 798 -24.24 -41.61 -20.27
C GLU A 798 -23.41 -42.89 -20.19
N SER A 799 -22.48 -43.09 -21.14
CA SER A 799 -21.64 -44.32 -21.16
C SER A 799 -20.64 -44.36 -20.00
N LEU A 800 -20.17 -43.20 -19.50
CA LEU A 800 -19.25 -43.12 -18.32
C LEU A 800 -19.99 -43.30 -17.01
N GLU A 801 -21.21 -42.77 -16.89
CA GLU A 801 -22.06 -42.93 -15.69
C GLU A 801 -22.52 -44.37 -15.51
N ASP A 802 -22.88 -45.08 -16.59
CA ASP A 802 -23.25 -46.50 -16.55
C ASP A 802 -22.08 -47.40 -16.07
N GLN A 803 -20.81 -47.08 -16.50
CA GLN A 803 -19.63 -47.79 -16.05
C GLN A 803 -19.28 -47.55 -14.57
N SER A 804 -19.63 -46.38 -14.03
CA SER A 804 -19.37 -46.04 -12.63
C SER A 804 -20.39 -46.71 -11.67
N HIS A 805 -21.62 -46.94 -12.10
CA HIS A 805 -22.65 -47.70 -11.31
C HIS A 805 -22.29 -49.15 -11.11
N ASP A 806 -21.72 -49.81 -12.14
CA ASP A 806 -21.27 -51.20 -12.00
C ASP A 806 -20.07 -51.39 -11.02
N ALA A 807 -19.22 -50.33 -10.90
CA ALA A 807 -18.08 -50.34 -9.96
C ALA A 807 -18.50 -50.04 -8.50
N SER A 808 -19.55 -49.25 -8.27
CA SER A 808 -20.07 -48.95 -6.94
C SER A 808 -20.82 -50.13 -6.30
N ASP A 809 -21.48 -50.96 -7.07
CA ASP A 809 -22.15 -52.22 -6.57
C ASP A 809 -21.12 -53.28 -6.16
N LEU A 810 -19.92 -53.28 -6.73
CA LEU A 810 -18.83 -54.12 -6.29
C LEU A 810 -18.25 -53.72 -4.92
N ASN A 811 -18.14 -52.42 -4.65
CA ASN A 811 -17.65 -51.88 -3.37
C ASN A 811 -18.63 -52.10 -2.21
N ASN A 812 -19.93 -52.00 -2.44
CA ASN A 812 -20.96 -52.32 -1.40
C ASN A 812 -21.01 -53.82 -1.02
N ARG A 813 -20.58 -54.70 -1.90
CA ARG A 813 -20.44 -56.15 -1.58
C ARG A 813 -19.19 -56.49 -0.77
N VAL A 814 -18.17 -55.64 -0.77
CA VAL A 814 -16.90 -55.86 -0.04
C VAL A 814 -16.97 -55.35 1.40
N MET A 815 -17.84 -54.38 1.72
CA MET A 815 -17.97 -53.81 3.07
C MET A 815 -18.98 -54.54 3.98
N GLY A 816 -19.70 -55.56 3.52
CA GLY A 816 -20.74 -56.28 4.23
C GLY A 816 -20.34 -57.61 4.89
N GLY A 817 -19.08 -57.87 5.18
CA GLY A 817 -18.61 -59.16 5.72
C GLY A 817 -17.80 -59.04 7.01
N GLN A 818 -18.36 -59.59 8.08
CA GLN A 818 -17.79 -59.72 9.45
C GLN A 818 -16.39 -60.33 9.50
N SER A 819 -15.62 -59.84 10.47
CA SER A 819 -14.32 -60.37 10.93
C SER A 819 -14.25 -61.88 11.11
N THR A 820 -13.18 -62.51 10.65
CA THR A 820 -12.29 -63.41 11.41
C THR A 820 -11.11 -63.93 10.58
N ASN A 821 -9.93 -63.98 11.22
CA ASN A 821 -8.74 -64.82 10.98
C ASN A 821 -7.72 -64.43 9.90
N VAL A 822 -6.58 -64.10 10.44
CA VAL A 822 -5.23 -63.98 9.84
C VAL A 822 -4.83 -65.32 9.19
N VAL A 823 -4.58 -65.32 7.87
CA VAL A 823 -3.70 -66.27 7.17
C VAL A 823 -3.00 -65.52 6.03
N LYS A 824 -1.66 -65.61 6.00
CA LYS A 824 -0.83 -65.13 4.92
C LYS A 824 -1.18 -65.81 3.59
N PRO A 825 -1.38 -65.11 2.46
CA PRO A 825 -1.51 -65.78 1.20
C PRO A 825 -0.18 -65.85 0.44
N ALA A 826 0.05 -67.00 -0.14
CA ALA A 826 1.04 -67.27 -1.14
C ALA A 826 0.66 -66.60 -2.47
N VAL A 827 1.69 -66.13 -3.18
CA VAL A 827 1.60 -65.58 -4.53
C VAL A 827 0.94 -66.56 -5.47
N LYS A 828 -0.19 -66.26 -6.06
CA LYS A 828 -0.73 -66.92 -7.24
C LYS A 828 -0.97 -65.83 -8.34
N GLN A 829 -0.35 -66.07 -9.47
CA GLN A 829 -0.57 -65.36 -10.73
C GLN A 829 -2.07 -65.32 -11.04
N VAL A 830 -2.60 -64.13 -11.32
CA VAL A 830 -3.94 -63.98 -11.91
C VAL A 830 -3.77 -63.54 -13.34
N SER A 831 -4.30 -64.40 -14.20
CA SER A 831 -4.42 -64.21 -15.65
C SER A 831 -5.49 -63.15 -16.00
N ASP A 832 -5.17 -62.35 -16.97
CA ASP A 832 -6.00 -61.68 -17.97
C ASP A 832 -7.34 -61.03 -17.54
N SER A 833 -7.33 -59.72 -17.41
CA SER A 833 -8.49 -58.84 -17.57
C SER A 833 -8.34 -58.00 -18.85
N PRO A 834 -9.43 -57.74 -19.60
CA PRO A 834 -9.38 -57.14 -20.94
C PRO A 834 -8.86 -55.68 -21.03
N LEU A 835 -8.53 -55.03 -19.91
CA LEU A 835 -7.95 -53.69 -19.86
C LEU A 835 -6.40 -53.67 -19.92
N GLY A 836 -5.76 -54.84 -19.80
CA GLY A 836 -4.30 -55.00 -19.88
C GLY A 836 -3.71 -54.88 -21.30
N ASN A 837 -4.51 -54.94 -22.33
CA ASN A 837 -4.03 -55.00 -23.70
C ASN A 837 -3.94 -53.63 -24.45
N LEU A 838 -4.12 -52.51 -23.77
CA LEU A 838 -3.98 -51.17 -24.43
C LEU A 838 -2.57 -50.61 -24.35
N PHE A 839 -1.65 -51.19 -23.58
CA PHE A 839 -0.31 -50.62 -23.36
C PHE A 839 0.87 -51.59 -23.44
N THR A 840 0.68 -52.84 -23.85
CA THR A 840 1.81 -53.71 -24.19
C THR A 840 2.15 -53.60 -25.69
N HIS A 841 2.78 -52.50 -26.04
CA HIS A 841 3.43 -52.40 -27.35
C HIS A 841 4.89 -52.84 -27.21
N SER A 842 5.34 -53.76 -28.07
CA SER A 842 6.74 -54.18 -28.25
C SER A 842 7.72 -52.98 -28.34
N VAL A 843 7.23 -51.84 -28.72
CA VAL A 843 7.96 -50.56 -28.81
C VAL A 843 8.32 -50.01 -27.44
N LEU A 844 7.47 -50.20 -26.40
CA LEU A 844 7.76 -49.77 -25.04
C LEU A 844 8.86 -50.63 -24.39
N ASP A 845 8.81 -51.95 -24.62
CA ASP A 845 9.82 -52.84 -24.11
C ASP A 845 11.17 -52.58 -24.82
N SER A 846 11.16 -52.38 -26.13
CA SER A 846 12.34 -51.99 -26.92
C SER A 846 12.90 -50.61 -26.50
N LEU A 847 12.07 -49.66 -26.06
CA LEU A 847 12.50 -48.33 -25.54
C LEU A 847 13.14 -48.45 -24.17
N LEU A 848 12.65 -49.31 -23.30
CA LEU A 848 13.18 -49.56 -21.94
C LEU A 848 14.53 -50.28 -21.96
N GLU A 849 14.84 -51.03 -23.01
CA GLU A 849 16.13 -51.73 -23.19
C GLU A 849 17.24 -50.83 -23.76
N VAL A 850 16.91 -49.62 -24.18
CA VAL A 850 17.88 -48.66 -24.77
C VAL A 850 18.64 -47.92 -23.69
N ASP A 851 19.94 -48.18 -23.58
CA ASP A 851 20.85 -47.38 -22.75
C ASP A 851 21.30 -46.09 -23.48
N VAL A 852 20.53 -45.04 -23.34
CA VAL A 852 20.78 -43.75 -24.01
C VAL A 852 22.12 -43.14 -23.63
N MET A 853 22.68 -43.46 -22.45
CA MET A 853 23.92 -42.86 -21.96
C MET A 853 25.17 -43.49 -22.60
N SER A 854 25.06 -44.68 -23.22
CA SER A 854 26.16 -45.34 -23.92
C SER A 854 26.18 -45.06 -25.44
N MET A 855 25.21 -44.32 -25.98
CA MET A 855 25.07 -44.08 -27.41
C MET A 855 25.62 -42.74 -27.85
N THR A 856 26.16 -42.67 -29.08
CA THR A 856 26.43 -41.39 -29.74
C THR A 856 25.15 -40.69 -30.19
N PRO A 857 25.10 -39.34 -30.36
CA PRO A 857 23.90 -38.63 -30.83
C PRO A 857 23.31 -39.15 -32.11
N ILE A 858 24.13 -39.67 -33.02
CA ILE A 858 23.71 -40.24 -34.32
C ILE A 858 23.04 -41.61 -34.11
N GLU A 859 23.60 -42.46 -33.23
CA GLU A 859 23.03 -43.75 -32.89
C GLU A 859 21.69 -43.61 -32.13
N ALA A 860 21.58 -42.63 -31.20
CA ALA A 860 20.35 -42.33 -30.53
C ALA A 860 19.24 -41.85 -31.50
N LEU A 861 19.59 -41.04 -32.48
CA LEU A 861 18.67 -40.56 -33.53
C LEU A 861 18.19 -41.68 -34.42
N ASN A 862 19.08 -42.59 -34.82
CA ASN A 862 18.71 -43.76 -35.63
C ASN A 862 17.81 -44.72 -34.82
N LYS A 863 18.11 -44.91 -33.55
CA LYS A 863 17.28 -45.78 -32.69
C LYS A 863 15.89 -45.22 -32.43
N LEU A 864 15.78 -43.87 -32.26
CA LEU A 864 14.52 -43.19 -32.21
C LEU A 864 13.71 -43.33 -33.48
N TYR A 865 14.36 -43.28 -34.63
CA TYR A 865 13.71 -43.50 -35.93
C TYR A 865 13.19 -44.93 -36.11
N GLU A 866 13.98 -45.93 -35.69
CA GLU A 866 13.55 -47.36 -35.69
C GLU A 866 12.31 -47.54 -34.80
N LEU A 867 12.32 -47.04 -33.57
CA LEU A 867 11.19 -47.13 -32.63
C LEU A 867 9.95 -46.39 -33.18
N GLN A 868 10.15 -45.26 -33.90
CA GLN A 868 9.04 -44.54 -34.50
C GLN A 868 8.44 -45.36 -35.71
N GLU A 869 9.27 -46.05 -36.50
CA GLU A 869 8.82 -46.93 -37.59
C GLU A 869 8.06 -48.12 -37.02
N GLU A 870 8.55 -48.74 -35.92
CA GLU A 870 7.86 -49.85 -35.24
C GLU A 870 6.51 -49.38 -34.66
N ALA A 871 6.44 -48.20 -34.04
CA ALA A 871 5.20 -47.63 -33.55
C ALA A 871 4.18 -47.41 -34.67
N ARG A 872 4.63 -46.94 -35.85
CA ARG A 872 3.76 -46.76 -37.02
C ARG A 872 3.27 -48.09 -37.63
N LYS A 873 4.07 -49.12 -37.58
CA LYS A 873 3.68 -50.48 -38.07
C LYS A 873 2.72 -51.19 -37.08
N GLY A 874 2.83 -50.92 -35.78
CA GLY A 874 1.95 -51.45 -34.74
C GLY A 874 0.58 -50.74 -34.60
N GLY A 875 0.44 -49.52 -35.06
CA GLY A 875 -0.79 -48.68 -34.99
C GLY A 875 -1.76 -48.84 -36.18
N GLY A 876 -1.51 -49.76 -37.07
CA GLY A 876 -2.34 -50.03 -38.25
C GLY A 876 -3.11 -51.34 -38.14
N LYS A 877 -4.19 -51.36 -37.34
CA LYS A 877 -5.42 -52.16 -37.57
C LYS A 877 -6.57 -51.58 -36.76
#